data_d137c71698d3845ea98fe5885934062a
#
_entry.id   d137c71698d3845ea98fe5885934062a
#
_cell.length_a   1.000
_cell.length_b   1.000
_cell.length_c   1.000
_cell.angle_alpha   90.00
_cell.angle_beta   90.00
_cell.angle_gamma   90.00
#
_symmetry.space_group_name_H-M   'P 1'
#
loop_
_entity.id
_entity.type
_entity.pdbx_description
1 polymer ?
#
loop_
_entity_poly.entity_id
_entity_poly.type
_entity_poly.pdbx_seq_one_letter_code
_entity_poly.pdbx_strand_id
1 'polypeptide(L)'
;MMKSSLLSLLLVMLLAGIASAQEVDVDKYNITARIDLATGTLDSQATLDLSNPTDIARSKLYFKLTRLGKVGQVLVNGASAENETAQDHRSQALNQIVVTPPSPLLPHGHVTVTINYKIQAPEATGIIAIYPGEVLLLPESVWFPSPSTAFAIYGPNTAPFTLNVSVSPASSGFQAVSSGVSQGTGGGQATFTQTLNSLPVVVAGDFGPAISSDHDGVKISLYLQSGVTRSTSDQGTPEGADGHPTAGTGGTGQAGRITAEIGRIIDFYTKTLGPAPAGASFACISSAHAGNSATAGSLILNEQIFREDFLDAGTIGLLADAVSRIWVEGRVRLRGEDSRSAEPDHPAQKARSVALLKDSVPRYLAVLYLGDRFGRQAANEAFGRMRSAYTPVAQSHRDSELSVQSFVIPSYGDAVFAKGPLVLRMLGHTIGEDKLLEAIRTVTAGAQTKIVTMSDFHAALGKSAPVDTWFKQWINTLVEPDIIIGIPLAGTKPDTQQVNLRNLGTGDVEIPVLAITASGKRFTASALVPSDDLTSVEIPTAEKIESVEADPEKYVVQSNYDNDCRPVRLSTTTLLNNGIVAFNAKKLDEADAKLTAAVKQNPSDPLLHAWLGRVLMAENRLDQAAHEADLAIKTIPPLASALTWAHITMGQIALAKNAPGDAVDNLRRAVLETTEEPAEFTARDALINAEKLSGKLQPVDPSIKAFMTQFDAVVRQPSSDKVFSMVMKSTLKRFGESMVLNPAEAWSTEIQRAERIDAHRVALDVAIKVRSKDTDQSGTAVFILYQSGGAWMLENVRLFSVK
;
A
#
# COMPACT_ATOMS: atom_id res chain seq x y z
N MET A 1 -20.15 25.93 -56.87
CA MET A 1 -20.25 26.22 -55.40
C MET A 1 -21.04 25.19 -54.62
N MET A 2 -21.98 24.41 -55.15
CA MET A 2 -22.77 23.38 -54.41
C MET A 2 -22.03 22.09 -54.10
N LYS A 3 -20.96 21.70 -54.82
CA LYS A 3 -20.22 20.47 -54.55
C LYS A 3 -19.21 20.55 -53.41
N SER A 4 -18.72 21.74 -53.06
CA SER A 4 -17.80 21.91 -51.94
C SER A 4 -18.52 21.92 -50.58
N SER A 5 -19.79 22.37 -50.55
CA SER A 5 -20.62 22.40 -49.34
C SER A 5 -21.08 20.99 -48.91
N LEU A 6 -21.30 20.06 -49.84
CA LEU A 6 -21.68 18.69 -49.52
C LEU A 6 -20.52 17.88 -49.00
N LEU A 7 -19.29 18.13 -49.49
CA LEU A 7 -18.08 17.46 -49.04
C LEU A 7 -17.68 17.94 -47.64
N SER A 8 -17.88 19.23 -47.32
CA SER A 8 -17.67 19.77 -45.98
C SER A 8 -18.70 19.26 -44.97
N LEU A 9 -19.95 19.07 -45.41
CA LEU A 9 -21.01 18.50 -44.54
C LEU A 9 -20.80 17.03 -44.28
N LEU A 10 -20.30 16.26 -45.26
CA LEU A 10 -19.95 14.86 -45.13
C LEU A 10 -18.70 14.69 -44.26
N LEU A 11 -17.71 15.60 -44.37
CA LEU A 11 -16.50 15.60 -43.52
C LEU A 11 -16.81 15.97 -42.08
N VAL A 12 -17.76 16.91 -41.85
CA VAL A 12 -18.26 17.24 -40.51
C VAL A 12 -19.09 16.11 -39.90
N MET A 13 -19.89 15.39 -40.69
CA MET A 13 -20.59 14.18 -40.22
C MET A 13 -19.66 13.00 -39.97
N LEU A 14 -18.54 12.86 -40.72
CA LEU A 14 -17.51 11.86 -40.43
C LEU A 14 -16.67 12.23 -39.17
N LEU A 15 -16.49 13.53 -38.90
CA LEU A 15 -15.81 13.99 -37.66
C LEU A 15 -16.71 13.99 -36.41
N ALA A 16 -18.04 14.03 -36.61
CA ALA A 16 -19.00 13.88 -35.49
C ALA A 16 -19.14 12.42 -35.00
N GLY A 17 -18.55 11.46 -35.71
CA GLY A 17 -18.50 10.04 -35.37
C GLY A 17 -17.31 9.65 -34.49
N ILE A 18 -16.41 10.57 -34.11
CA ILE A 18 -15.27 10.27 -33.27
C ILE A 18 -15.66 10.34 -31.79
N ALA A 19 -16.11 9.20 -31.31
CA ALA A 19 -15.84 8.61 -30.03
C ALA A 19 -16.17 9.46 -28.78
N SER A 20 -17.40 9.40 -28.31
CA SER A 20 -17.62 9.45 -26.87
C SER A 20 -16.94 8.22 -26.26
N ALA A 21 -16.11 8.41 -25.25
CA ALA A 21 -15.59 7.33 -24.46
C ALA A 21 -16.76 6.43 -24.02
N GLN A 22 -16.67 5.15 -24.38
CA GLN A 22 -17.83 4.28 -24.28
C GLN A 22 -17.72 3.49 -22.98
N GLU A 23 -18.32 4.01 -21.92
CA GLU A 23 -18.39 3.34 -20.63
C GLU A 23 -19.65 2.52 -20.52
N VAL A 24 -19.50 1.32 -20.00
CA VAL A 24 -20.58 0.47 -19.51
C VAL A 24 -20.29 0.12 -18.07
N ASP A 25 -21.33 -0.07 -17.28
CA ASP A 25 -21.20 -0.51 -15.89
C ASP A 25 -21.34 -2.03 -15.81
N VAL A 26 -20.67 -2.62 -14.80
CA VAL A 26 -20.85 -4.02 -14.46
C VAL A 26 -21.91 -4.12 -13.39
N ASP A 27 -22.97 -4.87 -13.69
CA ASP A 27 -24.02 -5.16 -12.71
C ASP A 27 -23.63 -6.38 -11.87
N LYS A 28 -22.95 -7.35 -12.47
CA LYS A 28 -22.46 -8.56 -11.81
C LYS A 28 -21.35 -9.24 -12.60
N TYR A 29 -20.38 -9.81 -11.86
CA TYR A 29 -19.43 -10.77 -12.42
C TYR A 29 -19.84 -12.20 -12.07
N ASN A 30 -19.75 -13.12 -13.04
CA ASN A 30 -19.76 -14.56 -12.82
C ASN A 30 -18.48 -15.14 -13.43
N ILE A 31 -17.55 -15.58 -12.59
CA ILE A 31 -16.23 -16.02 -13.04
C ILE A 31 -16.04 -17.48 -12.65
N THR A 32 -15.58 -18.28 -13.59
CA THR A 32 -15.07 -19.62 -13.35
C THR A 32 -13.59 -19.64 -13.63
N ALA A 33 -12.78 -19.92 -12.61
CA ALA A 33 -11.32 -19.96 -12.64
C ALA A 33 -10.82 -21.39 -12.41
N ARG A 34 -10.23 -22.01 -13.44
CA ARG A 34 -9.58 -23.31 -13.37
C ARG A 34 -8.08 -23.12 -13.37
N ILE A 35 -7.44 -23.48 -12.28
CA ILE A 35 -6.03 -23.22 -12.03
C ILE A 35 -5.28 -24.54 -12.05
N ASP A 36 -4.25 -24.62 -12.90
CA ASP A 36 -3.31 -25.73 -12.97
C ASP A 36 -1.96 -25.31 -12.39
N LEU A 37 -1.66 -25.87 -11.21
CA LEU A 37 -0.41 -25.59 -10.49
C LEU A 37 0.81 -26.21 -11.19
N ALA A 38 0.64 -27.30 -11.92
CA ALA A 38 1.75 -27.97 -12.60
C ALA A 38 2.28 -27.18 -13.78
N THR A 39 1.38 -26.50 -14.49
CA THR A 39 1.73 -25.68 -15.66
C THR A 39 1.81 -24.18 -15.36
N GLY A 40 1.38 -23.74 -14.19
CA GLY A 40 1.31 -22.31 -13.82
C GLY A 40 0.28 -21.55 -14.65
N THR A 41 -0.86 -22.18 -14.96
CA THR A 41 -1.89 -21.62 -15.87
C THR A 41 -3.23 -21.45 -15.20
N LEU A 42 -3.94 -20.40 -15.61
CA LEU A 42 -5.35 -20.15 -15.35
C LEU A 42 -6.12 -20.29 -16.66
N ASP A 43 -7.12 -21.18 -16.72
CA ASP A 43 -8.14 -21.24 -17.75
C ASP A 43 -9.45 -20.70 -17.17
N SER A 44 -9.95 -19.62 -17.72
CA SER A 44 -11.05 -18.88 -17.10
C SER A 44 -12.12 -18.46 -18.08
N GLN A 45 -13.35 -18.42 -17.57
CA GLN A 45 -14.50 -17.83 -18.23
C GLN A 45 -15.08 -16.75 -17.32
N ALA A 46 -15.15 -15.52 -17.83
CA ALA A 46 -15.81 -14.42 -17.15
C ALA A 46 -17.09 -14.04 -17.92
N THR A 47 -18.23 -14.13 -17.25
CA THR A 47 -19.50 -13.63 -17.73
C THR A 47 -19.84 -12.36 -16.95
N LEU A 48 -20.02 -11.27 -17.68
CA LEU A 48 -20.30 -9.94 -17.16
C LEU A 48 -21.71 -9.53 -17.58
N ASP A 49 -22.54 -9.24 -16.61
CA ASP A 49 -23.80 -8.55 -16.85
C ASP A 49 -23.51 -7.05 -16.86
N LEU A 50 -23.77 -6.39 -17.98
CA LEU A 50 -23.42 -5.00 -18.22
C LEU A 50 -24.66 -4.16 -18.50
N SER A 51 -24.60 -2.92 -18.04
CA SER A 51 -25.60 -1.89 -18.35
C SER A 51 -24.96 -0.66 -19.01
N ASN A 52 -25.71 -0.03 -19.92
CA ASN A 52 -25.34 1.26 -20.51
C ASN A 52 -26.07 2.40 -19.78
N PRO A 53 -25.41 3.10 -18.86
CA PRO A 53 -26.07 4.14 -18.08
C PRO A 53 -26.25 5.48 -18.84
N THR A 54 -25.86 5.52 -20.10
CA THR A 54 -25.83 6.75 -20.91
C THR A 54 -26.95 6.81 -21.94
N ASP A 55 -27.21 8.01 -22.47
CA ASP A 55 -28.19 8.27 -23.54
C ASP A 55 -27.66 7.94 -24.94
N ILE A 56 -26.50 7.31 -25.06
CA ILE A 56 -25.84 7.01 -26.34
C ILE A 56 -25.72 5.49 -26.52
N ALA A 57 -26.17 4.98 -27.66
CA ALA A 57 -25.99 3.59 -28.03
C ALA A 57 -24.50 3.24 -28.22
N ARG A 58 -24.09 2.02 -27.81
CA ARG A 58 -22.71 1.54 -27.86
C ARG A 58 -22.53 0.49 -28.93
N SER A 59 -21.77 0.82 -29.98
CA SER A 59 -21.42 -0.11 -31.06
C SER A 59 -20.16 -0.94 -30.75
N LYS A 60 -19.36 -0.53 -29.76
CA LYS A 60 -18.17 -1.25 -29.28
C LYS A 60 -18.13 -1.25 -27.77
N LEU A 61 -17.63 -2.32 -27.18
CA LEU A 61 -17.40 -2.47 -25.74
C LEU A 61 -15.91 -2.68 -25.53
N TYR A 62 -15.35 -1.98 -24.56
CA TYR A 62 -13.91 -1.99 -24.26
C TYR A 62 -13.65 -2.65 -22.93
N PHE A 63 -12.68 -3.56 -22.88
CA PHE A 63 -12.25 -4.22 -21.65
C PHE A 63 -10.74 -4.16 -21.50
N LYS A 64 -10.27 -4.25 -20.28
CA LYS A 64 -8.85 -4.46 -19.93
C LYS A 64 -8.67 -5.85 -19.36
N LEU A 65 -7.52 -6.43 -19.65
CA LEU A 65 -7.04 -7.70 -19.10
C LEU A 65 -5.52 -7.64 -18.97
N THR A 66 -4.94 -8.33 -18.02
CA THR A 66 -3.48 -8.49 -17.95
C THR A 66 -2.89 -8.87 -19.31
N ARG A 67 -1.69 -8.35 -19.62
CA ARG A 67 -0.95 -8.73 -20.84
C ARG A 67 -0.64 -10.23 -20.90
N LEU A 68 -0.62 -10.91 -19.78
CA LEU A 68 -0.42 -12.36 -19.70
C LEU A 68 -1.63 -13.14 -20.23
N GLY A 69 -2.78 -12.47 -20.39
CA GLY A 69 -4.04 -13.07 -20.83
C GLY A 69 -4.14 -13.21 -22.36
N LYS A 70 -4.47 -14.41 -22.80
CA LYS A 70 -4.84 -14.71 -24.18
C LYS A 70 -6.35 -14.91 -24.26
N VAL A 71 -7.03 -14.04 -25.00
CA VAL A 71 -8.47 -14.09 -25.20
C VAL A 71 -8.80 -15.16 -26.24
N GLY A 72 -9.79 -15.97 -25.92
CA GLY A 72 -10.38 -16.96 -26.79
C GLY A 72 -11.72 -16.49 -27.37
N GLN A 73 -12.76 -17.33 -27.24
CA GLN A 73 -14.10 -17.00 -27.71
C GLN A 73 -14.75 -15.91 -26.86
N VAL A 74 -15.42 -14.99 -27.53
CA VAL A 74 -16.27 -13.96 -26.91
C VAL A 74 -17.70 -14.15 -27.37
N LEU A 75 -18.65 -14.17 -26.42
CA LEU A 75 -20.08 -14.26 -26.67
C LEU A 75 -20.78 -13.00 -26.15
N VAL A 76 -21.77 -12.52 -26.92
CA VAL A 76 -22.66 -11.44 -26.48
C VAL A 76 -24.08 -11.97 -26.53
N ASN A 77 -24.76 -11.99 -25.39
CA ASN A 77 -26.08 -12.62 -25.20
C ASN A 77 -26.11 -14.07 -25.74
N GLY A 78 -25.01 -14.83 -25.54
CA GLY A 78 -24.86 -16.22 -25.99
C GLY A 78 -24.46 -16.36 -27.46
N ALA A 79 -24.51 -15.34 -28.30
CA ALA A 79 -24.04 -15.36 -29.67
C ALA A 79 -22.58 -15.00 -29.81
N SER A 80 -21.85 -15.65 -30.75
CA SER A 80 -20.44 -15.31 -31.01
C SER A 80 -20.30 -13.86 -31.49
N ALA A 81 -19.35 -13.12 -30.93
CA ALA A 81 -19.11 -11.74 -31.28
C ALA A 81 -17.68 -11.55 -31.81
N GLU A 82 -17.54 -10.60 -32.73
CA GLU A 82 -16.21 -10.18 -33.19
C GLU A 82 -15.46 -9.49 -32.03
N ASN A 83 -14.18 -9.83 -31.90
CA ASN A 83 -13.32 -9.18 -30.91
C ASN A 83 -11.91 -8.98 -31.49
N GLU A 84 -11.27 -7.94 -30.99
CA GLU A 84 -9.88 -7.62 -31.25
C GLU A 84 -9.16 -7.44 -29.91
N THR A 85 -7.99 -8.05 -29.78
CA THR A 85 -7.16 -7.92 -28.58
C THR A 85 -5.79 -7.39 -28.99
N ALA A 86 -5.40 -6.25 -28.43
CA ALA A 86 -4.10 -5.63 -28.64
C ALA A 86 -3.51 -5.16 -27.33
N GLN A 87 -2.20 -4.98 -27.29
CA GLN A 87 -1.54 -4.32 -26.15
C GLN A 87 -2.10 -2.90 -25.98
N ASP A 88 -2.42 -2.52 -24.74
CA ASP A 88 -2.83 -1.15 -24.44
C ASP A 88 -1.67 -0.18 -24.67
N HIS A 89 -1.93 0.91 -25.41
CA HIS A 89 -0.91 1.90 -25.74
C HIS A 89 -0.47 2.76 -24.53
N ARG A 90 -1.23 2.76 -23.45
CA ARG A 90 -0.95 3.53 -22.21
C ARG A 90 -0.34 2.68 -21.11
N SER A 91 -0.47 1.35 -21.22
CA SER A 91 0.08 0.43 -20.22
C SER A 91 0.67 -0.81 -20.88
N GLN A 92 1.96 -1.01 -20.70
CA GLN A 92 2.63 -2.22 -21.17
C GLN A 92 2.19 -3.49 -20.40
N ALA A 93 1.55 -3.34 -19.26
CA ALA A 93 1.09 -4.43 -18.42
C ALA A 93 -0.30 -4.97 -18.83
N LEU A 94 -1.03 -4.25 -19.69
CA LEU A 94 -2.41 -4.55 -20.03
C LEU A 94 -2.63 -4.79 -21.52
N ASN A 95 -3.62 -5.63 -21.82
CA ASN A 95 -4.27 -5.74 -23.12
C ASN A 95 -5.59 -4.95 -23.10
N GLN A 96 -5.93 -4.34 -24.22
CA GLN A 96 -7.25 -3.84 -24.52
C GLN A 96 -7.99 -4.88 -25.38
N ILE A 97 -9.18 -5.22 -24.97
CA ILE A 97 -10.11 -6.08 -25.71
C ILE A 97 -11.22 -5.18 -26.22
N VAL A 98 -11.45 -5.18 -27.54
CA VAL A 98 -12.56 -4.48 -28.19
C VAL A 98 -13.53 -5.53 -28.67
N VAL A 99 -14.78 -5.49 -28.18
CA VAL A 99 -15.84 -6.41 -28.56
C VAL A 99 -16.86 -5.63 -29.40
N THR A 100 -17.20 -6.13 -30.58
CA THR A 100 -18.26 -5.60 -31.43
C THR A 100 -19.52 -6.45 -31.24
N PRO A 101 -20.52 -5.97 -30.48
CA PRO A 101 -21.76 -6.73 -30.31
C PRO A 101 -22.52 -6.87 -31.62
N PRO A 102 -23.27 -7.96 -31.83
CA PRO A 102 -24.09 -8.14 -33.05
C PRO A 102 -25.12 -7.04 -33.33
N SER A 103 -25.56 -6.36 -32.26
CA SER A 103 -26.37 -5.18 -32.32
C SER A 103 -25.86 -4.17 -31.26
N PRO A 104 -25.88 -2.86 -31.53
CA PRO A 104 -25.46 -1.86 -30.57
C PRO A 104 -26.20 -1.98 -29.24
N LEU A 105 -25.50 -1.84 -28.14
CA LEU A 105 -26.10 -1.74 -26.80
C LEU A 105 -26.84 -0.39 -26.70
N LEU A 106 -28.15 -0.44 -26.62
CA LEU A 106 -29.00 0.74 -26.60
C LEU A 106 -28.78 1.57 -25.32
N PRO A 107 -29.16 2.86 -25.33
CA PRO A 107 -29.25 3.66 -24.12
C PRO A 107 -30.05 2.95 -23.03
N HIS A 108 -29.55 2.95 -21.80
CA HIS A 108 -30.16 2.27 -20.63
C HIS A 108 -30.46 0.78 -20.83
N GLY A 109 -29.88 0.17 -21.88
CA GLY A 109 -30.00 -1.25 -22.16
C GLY A 109 -29.01 -2.10 -21.35
N HIS A 110 -29.26 -3.41 -21.35
CA HIS A 110 -28.44 -4.41 -20.69
C HIS A 110 -27.91 -5.42 -21.72
N VAL A 111 -26.75 -5.97 -21.44
CA VAL A 111 -26.12 -7.00 -22.25
C VAL A 111 -25.27 -7.92 -21.38
N THR A 112 -25.26 -9.23 -21.70
CA THR A 112 -24.35 -10.18 -21.06
C THR A 112 -23.19 -10.47 -22.01
N VAL A 113 -21.96 -10.28 -21.56
CA VAL A 113 -20.73 -10.57 -22.29
C VAL A 113 -19.97 -11.69 -21.60
N THR A 114 -19.71 -12.79 -22.33
CA THR A 114 -18.88 -13.90 -21.85
C THR A 114 -17.56 -13.91 -22.59
N ILE A 115 -16.45 -13.85 -21.85
CA ILE A 115 -15.08 -13.87 -22.38
C ILE A 115 -14.36 -15.09 -21.82
N ASN A 116 -13.92 -15.99 -22.73
CA ASN A 116 -13.03 -17.09 -22.36
C ASN A 116 -11.58 -16.63 -22.55
N TYR A 117 -10.74 -16.91 -21.59
CA TYR A 117 -9.34 -16.49 -21.66
C TYR A 117 -8.43 -17.42 -20.85
N LYS A 118 -7.13 -17.39 -21.19
CA LYS A 118 -6.09 -18.13 -20.49
C LYS A 118 -4.99 -17.18 -20.05
N ILE A 119 -4.51 -17.37 -18.83
CA ILE A 119 -3.34 -16.65 -18.29
C ILE A 119 -2.26 -17.68 -18.00
N GLN A 120 -1.04 -17.40 -18.41
CA GLN A 120 0.13 -18.13 -17.99
C GLN A 120 1.04 -17.18 -17.21
N ALA A 121 1.19 -17.41 -15.91
CA ALA A 121 2.10 -16.65 -15.07
C ALA A 121 3.53 -17.22 -15.27
N PRO A 122 4.45 -16.48 -15.91
CA PRO A 122 5.80 -16.99 -16.19
C PRO A 122 6.67 -17.04 -14.93
N GLU A 123 6.36 -16.21 -13.95
CA GLU A 123 7.04 -16.06 -12.66
C GLU A 123 6.10 -15.40 -11.67
N ALA A 124 6.15 -15.80 -10.41
CA ALA A 124 5.34 -15.23 -9.34
C ALA A 124 5.75 -13.77 -9.08
N THR A 125 4.75 -12.95 -8.83
CA THR A 125 4.90 -11.56 -8.39
C THR A 125 4.03 -11.30 -7.17
N GLY A 126 4.16 -10.14 -6.55
CA GLY A 126 3.31 -9.74 -5.42
C GLY A 126 1.82 -9.53 -5.74
N ILE A 127 1.41 -9.64 -7.03
CA ILE A 127 0.02 -9.45 -7.47
C ILE A 127 -0.53 -10.60 -8.31
N ILE A 128 0.35 -11.47 -8.85
CA ILE A 128 -0.04 -12.68 -9.58
C ILE A 128 1.02 -13.77 -9.36
N ALA A 129 0.58 -14.94 -8.89
CA ALA A 129 1.40 -16.12 -8.74
C ALA A 129 0.54 -17.39 -8.95
N ILE A 130 1.09 -18.39 -9.63
CA ILE A 130 0.44 -19.70 -9.80
C ILE A 130 1.53 -20.75 -9.71
N TYR A 131 1.66 -21.40 -8.54
CA TYR A 131 2.63 -22.47 -8.33
C TYR A 131 2.20 -23.37 -7.15
N PRO A 132 2.83 -24.54 -6.93
CA PRO A 132 2.38 -25.48 -5.90
C PRO A 132 2.30 -24.95 -4.48
N GLY A 133 3.06 -23.91 -4.14
CA GLY A 133 3.05 -23.31 -2.80
C GLY A 133 1.92 -22.29 -2.60
N GLU A 134 1.54 -21.57 -3.66
CA GLU A 134 0.56 -20.48 -3.54
C GLU A 134 -0.06 -20.13 -4.90
N VAL A 135 -1.34 -19.80 -4.88
CA VAL A 135 -1.99 -19.04 -5.93
C VAL A 135 -2.33 -17.65 -5.42
N LEU A 136 -1.99 -16.64 -6.20
CA LEU A 136 -2.27 -15.24 -5.92
C LEU A 136 -2.79 -14.58 -7.20
N LEU A 137 -4.05 -14.16 -7.20
CA LEU A 137 -4.68 -13.42 -8.29
C LEU A 137 -5.33 -12.17 -7.68
N LEU A 138 -4.57 -11.09 -7.60
CA LEU A 138 -5.05 -9.82 -7.04
C LEU A 138 -5.63 -8.92 -8.13
N PRO A 139 -6.63 -8.08 -7.81
CA PRO A 139 -7.28 -7.19 -8.76
C PRO A 139 -6.31 -6.23 -9.48
N GLU A 140 -5.22 -5.83 -8.83
CA GLU A 140 -4.18 -4.97 -9.39
C GLU A 140 -3.50 -5.59 -10.62
N SER A 141 -3.49 -6.90 -10.73
CA SER A 141 -3.00 -7.62 -11.91
C SER A 141 -3.97 -7.57 -13.10
N VAL A 142 -5.23 -7.15 -12.89
CA VAL A 142 -6.33 -7.19 -13.86
C VAL A 142 -6.45 -8.60 -14.48
N TRP A 143 -6.47 -9.63 -13.61
CA TRP A 143 -6.51 -11.03 -14.04
C TRP A 143 -7.84 -11.48 -14.65
N PHE A 144 -8.89 -10.67 -14.53
CA PHE A 144 -10.21 -10.87 -15.14
C PHE A 144 -10.57 -9.67 -16.02
N PRO A 145 -11.35 -9.88 -17.10
CA PRO A 145 -11.78 -8.78 -17.95
C PRO A 145 -12.64 -7.79 -17.19
N SER A 146 -12.27 -6.52 -17.26
CA SER A 146 -13.05 -5.43 -16.65
C SER A 146 -13.34 -4.35 -17.68
N PRO A 147 -14.56 -3.83 -17.74
CA PRO A 147 -14.91 -2.73 -18.63
C PRO A 147 -13.99 -1.53 -18.43
N SER A 148 -13.74 -0.82 -19.51
CA SER A 148 -12.88 0.37 -19.54
C SER A 148 -13.33 1.29 -20.64
N THR A 149 -12.54 2.33 -20.90
CA THR A 149 -12.74 3.23 -22.04
C THR A 149 -11.62 3.07 -23.05
N ALA A 150 -11.84 3.57 -24.27
CA ALA A 150 -10.79 3.61 -25.29
C ALA A 150 -9.63 4.56 -24.89
N PHE A 151 -9.85 5.51 -23.99
CA PHE A 151 -8.94 6.65 -23.73
C PHE A 151 -8.40 6.74 -22.31
N ALA A 152 -9.02 6.09 -21.33
CA ALA A 152 -8.61 6.18 -19.93
C ALA A 152 -8.56 4.80 -19.26
N ILE A 153 -7.76 4.67 -18.23
CA ILE A 153 -7.68 3.48 -17.38
C ILE A 153 -7.99 3.91 -15.96
N TYR A 154 -9.20 3.57 -15.49
CA TYR A 154 -9.66 3.93 -14.13
C TYR A 154 -9.47 2.81 -13.09
N GLY A 155 -8.95 1.67 -13.50
CA GLY A 155 -8.92 0.45 -12.72
C GLY A 155 -10.13 -0.45 -12.98
N PRO A 156 -10.15 -1.67 -12.42
CA PRO A 156 -11.28 -2.58 -12.53
C PRO A 156 -12.54 -2.01 -11.86
N ASN A 157 -13.70 -2.24 -12.48
CA ASN A 157 -14.99 -1.82 -11.94
C ASN A 157 -15.45 -2.76 -10.83
N THR A 158 -15.86 -2.22 -9.71
CA THR A 158 -16.44 -2.96 -8.59
C THR A 158 -17.89 -3.37 -8.88
N ALA A 159 -18.25 -4.60 -8.56
CA ALA A 159 -19.62 -5.11 -8.63
C ALA A 159 -19.78 -6.34 -7.72
N PRO A 160 -21.01 -6.76 -7.39
CA PRO A 160 -21.26 -8.07 -6.81
C PRO A 160 -20.74 -9.17 -7.71
N PHE A 161 -20.29 -10.30 -7.14
CA PHE A 161 -19.78 -11.40 -7.96
C PHE A 161 -20.10 -12.79 -7.40
N THR A 162 -20.11 -13.75 -8.33
CA THR A 162 -19.99 -15.17 -8.04
C THR A 162 -18.69 -15.67 -8.67
N LEU A 163 -17.87 -16.32 -7.86
CA LEU A 163 -16.56 -16.82 -8.26
C LEU A 163 -16.45 -18.30 -7.96
N ASN A 164 -16.33 -19.13 -9.00
CA ASN A 164 -16.07 -20.56 -8.91
C ASN A 164 -14.59 -20.81 -9.16
N VAL A 165 -13.89 -21.35 -8.18
CA VAL A 165 -12.46 -21.65 -8.26
C VAL A 165 -12.27 -23.15 -8.22
N SER A 166 -11.41 -23.68 -9.10
CA SER A 166 -10.89 -25.04 -9.01
C SER A 166 -9.38 -25.03 -9.19
N VAL A 167 -8.65 -25.69 -8.28
CA VAL A 167 -7.19 -25.78 -8.29
C VAL A 167 -6.79 -27.25 -8.45
N SER A 168 -5.86 -27.54 -9.37
CA SER A 168 -5.38 -28.90 -9.66
C SER A 168 -3.87 -28.89 -9.99
N PRO A 169 -3.10 -29.90 -9.55
CA PRO A 169 -3.43 -30.81 -8.46
C PRO A 169 -3.43 -30.08 -7.11
N ALA A 170 -4.33 -30.45 -6.20
CA ALA A 170 -4.39 -29.87 -4.87
C ALA A 170 -4.12 -30.96 -3.83
N SER A 171 -3.29 -30.65 -2.82
CA SER A 171 -3.15 -31.47 -1.61
C SER A 171 -4.41 -31.36 -0.74
N SER A 172 -4.56 -32.22 0.25
CA SER A 172 -5.75 -32.22 1.12
C SER A 172 -5.95 -30.94 1.94
N GLY A 173 -4.87 -30.20 2.24
CA GLY A 173 -4.91 -28.91 2.95
C GLY A 173 -4.98 -27.70 2.02
N PHE A 174 -4.76 -27.88 0.71
CA PHE A 174 -4.74 -26.77 -0.23
C PHE A 174 -6.15 -26.31 -0.58
N GLN A 175 -6.47 -25.07 -0.22
CA GLN A 175 -7.79 -24.50 -0.43
C GLN A 175 -7.72 -23.10 -1.04
N ALA A 176 -8.72 -22.74 -1.84
CA ALA A 176 -8.91 -21.41 -2.35
C ALA A 176 -9.72 -20.56 -1.36
N VAL A 177 -9.37 -19.30 -1.27
CA VAL A 177 -10.00 -18.28 -0.42
C VAL A 177 -10.26 -17.01 -1.25
N SER A 178 -11.38 -16.35 -0.98
CA SER A 178 -11.75 -15.07 -1.57
C SER A 178 -12.58 -14.24 -0.58
N SER A 179 -12.97 -13.02 -0.97
CA SER A 179 -13.98 -12.25 -0.25
C SER A 179 -15.38 -12.83 -0.50
N GLY A 180 -16.32 -12.52 0.40
CA GLY A 180 -17.70 -12.97 0.34
C GLY A 180 -17.96 -14.28 1.10
N VAL A 181 -19.15 -14.85 0.90
CA VAL A 181 -19.59 -16.09 1.57
C VAL A 181 -19.12 -17.28 0.74
N SER A 182 -18.37 -18.17 1.38
CA SER A 182 -17.94 -19.43 0.78
C SER A 182 -19.04 -20.48 0.85
N GLN A 183 -19.24 -21.21 -0.26
CA GLN A 183 -20.13 -22.35 -0.35
C GLN A 183 -19.34 -23.56 -0.87
N GLY A 184 -19.25 -24.60 -0.05
CA GLY A 184 -18.55 -25.84 -0.40
C GLY A 184 -17.04 -25.63 -0.53
N THR A 185 -16.30 -26.08 0.47
CA THR A 185 -14.83 -26.12 0.45
C THR A 185 -14.38 -27.58 0.58
N GLY A 186 -13.64 -28.06 -0.40
CA GLY A 186 -13.04 -29.39 -0.37
C GLY A 186 -12.46 -29.82 -1.71
N GLY A 187 -11.34 -30.52 -1.69
CA GLY A 187 -10.73 -31.07 -2.89
C GLY A 187 -10.27 -30.04 -3.94
N GLY A 188 -9.86 -28.85 -3.50
CA GLY A 188 -9.40 -27.78 -4.40
C GLY A 188 -10.52 -27.02 -5.13
N GLN A 189 -11.80 -27.20 -4.75
CA GLN A 189 -12.94 -26.49 -5.33
C GLN A 189 -13.64 -25.61 -4.30
N ALA A 190 -14.00 -24.38 -4.67
CA ALA A 190 -14.74 -23.45 -3.83
C ALA A 190 -15.60 -22.51 -4.70
N THR A 191 -16.76 -22.11 -4.16
CA THR A 191 -17.62 -21.08 -4.75
C THR A 191 -17.76 -19.95 -3.72
N PHE A 192 -17.55 -18.72 -4.18
CA PHE A 192 -17.68 -17.51 -3.37
C PHE A 192 -18.78 -16.62 -3.94
N THR A 193 -19.62 -16.09 -3.07
CA THR A 193 -20.62 -15.10 -3.43
C THR A 193 -20.38 -13.84 -2.64
N GLN A 194 -20.06 -12.75 -3.34
CA GLN A 194 -19.90 -11.41 -2.76
C GLN A 194 -21.11 -10.56 -3.14
N THR A 195 -21.77 -10.00 -2.13
CA THR A 195 -22.94 -9.12 -2.31
C THR A 195 -22.58 -7.64 -2.34
N LEU A 196 -21.42 -7.26 -1.84
CA LEU A 196 -20.91 -5.89 -1.94
C LEU A 196 -20.39 -5.59 -3.36
N ASN A 197 -20.37 -4.32 -3.74
CA ASN A 197 -19.58 -3.89 -4.89
C ASN A 197 -18.09 -4.08 -4.55
N SER A 198 -17.48 -5.10 -5.10
CA SER A 198 -16.11 -5.49 -4.78
C SER A 198 -15.40 -6.00 -6.03
N LEU A 199 -14.13 -6.33 -5.88
CA LEU A 199 -13.31 -6.93 -6.93
C LEU A 199 -13.02 -8.40 -6.61
N PRO A 200 -13.14 -9.32 -7.57
CA PRO A 200 -12.74 -10.71 -7.40
C PRO A 200 -11.25 -10.85 -7.07
N VAL A 201 -10.97 -11.57 -6.00
CA VAL A 201 -9.62 -11.93 -5.55
C VAL A 201 -9.54 -13.44 -5.35
N VAL A 202 -8.41 -14.05 -5.66
CA VAL A 202 -8.14 -15.45 -5.32
C VAL A 202 -6.80 -15.54 -4.62
N VAL A 203 -6.81 -16.11 -3.44
CA VAL A 203 -5.62 -16.62 -2.77
C VAL A 203 -5.84 -18.11 -2.52
N ALA A 204 -4.90 -18.96 -2.92
CA ALA A 204 -5.01 -20.38 -2.60
C ALA A 204 -3.66 -20.89 -2.09
N GLY A 205 -3.73 -21.79 -1.11
CA GLY A 205 -2.56 -22.31 -0.43
C GLY A 205 -2.97 -23.34 0.63
N ASP A 206 -2.00 -23.76 1.43
CA ASP A 206 -2.25 -24.61 2.58
C ASP A 206 -2.70 -23.74 3.75
N PHE A 207 -4.02 -23.63 3.94
CA PHE A 207 -4.62 -22.84 5.01
C PHE A 207 -5.12 -23.74 6.15
N GLY A 208 -4.93 -23.26 7.38
CA GLY A 208 -5.63 -23.80 8.54
C GLY A 208 -7.14 -23.49 8.49
N PRO A 209 -7.93 -24.01 9.46
CA PRO A 209 -9.34 -23.66 9.59
C PRO A 209 -9.52 -22.16 9.74
N ALA A 210 -10.52 -21.59 9.05
CA ALA A 210 -10.84 -20.17 9.15
C ALA A 210 -11.25 -19.80 10.60
N ILE A 211 -10.67 -18.71 11.11
CA ILE A 211 -11.10 -18.11 12.37
C ILE A 211 -12.22 -17.12 12.05
N SER A 212 -13.43 -17.43 12.46
CA SER A 212 -14.62 -16.63 12.11
C SER A 212 -15.28 -16.03 13.33
N SER A 213 -15.78 -14.80 13.18
CA SER A 213 -16.61 -14.10 14.16
C SER A 213 -17.66 -13.25 13.44
N ASP A 214 -18.63 -12.73 14.18
CA ASP A 214 -19.61 -11.75 13.70
C ASP A 214 -19.51 -10.52 14.60
N HIS A 215 -19.51 -9.34 14.00
CA HIS A 215 -19.46 -8.07 14.70
C HIS A 215 -20.35 -7.06 14.01
N ASP A 216 -21.41 -6.60 14.67
CA ASP A 216 -22.43 -5.69 14.13
C ASP A 216 -22.99 -6.10 12.75
N GLY A 217 -23.20 -7.42 12.56
CA GLY A 217 -23.71 -7.99 11.32
C GLY A 217 -22.69 -8.08 10.19
N VAL A 218 -21.43 -7.77 10.44
CA VAL A 218 -20.30 -8.02 9.52
C VAL A 218 -19.65 -9.34 9.89
N LYS A 219 -19.66 -10.30 8.95
CA LYS A 219 -18.95 -11.57 9.12
C LYS A 219 -17.47 -11.40 8.90
N ILE A 220 -16.66 -11.61 9.94
CA ILE A 220 -15.19 -11.54 9.86
C ILE A 220 -14.66 -12.97 9.72
N SER A 221 -13.72 -13.17 8.78
CA SER A 221 -13.01 -14.43 8.60
C SER A 221 -11.51 -14.19 8.41
N LEU A 222 -10.69 -14.83 9.24
CA LEU A 222 -9.24 -14.84 9.07
C LEU A 222 -8.81 -16.18 8.49
N TYR A 223 -8.01 -16.11 7.42
CA TYR A 223 -7.41 -17.26 6.76
C TYR A 223 -5.89 -17.17 6.89
N LEU A 224 -5.33 -18.10 7.64
CA LEU A 224 -3.90 -18.17 7.93
C LEU A 224 -3.29 -19.39 7.25
N GLN A 225 -2.20 -19.18 6.52
CA GLN A 225 -1.44 -20.31 5.99
C GLN A 225 -0.92 -21.19 7.12
N SER A 226 -0.91 -22.50 6.89
CA SER A 226 -0.50 -23.49 7.89
C SER A 226 0.95 -23.24 8.34
N GLY A 227 1.17 -23.18 9.66
CA GLY A 227 2.49 -22.93 10.25
C GLY A 227 2.87 -21.45 10.43
N VAL A 228 2.03 -20.51 9.98
CA VAL A 228 2.26 -19.07 10.17
C VAL A 228 2.12 -18.65 11.63
N THR A 229 1.24 -19.28 12.41
CA THR A 229 1.10 -18.97 13.84
C THR A 229 2.19 -19.69 14.65
N ARG A 230 2.88 -18.95 15.55
CA ARG A 230 3.74 -19.57 16.56
C ARG A 230 2.93 -20.58 17.36
N SER A 231 3.48 -21.80 17.51
CA SER A 231 2.91 -22.79 18.44
C SER A 231 2.95 -22.20 19.85
N THR A 232 1.83 -22.27 20.58
CA THR A 232 1.73 -21.86 21.99
C THR A 232 2.64 -22.68 22.94
N SER A 233 3.32 -23.72 22.43
CA SER A 233 4.27 -24.53 23.19
C SER A 233 5.62 -23.85 23.44
N ASP A 234 5.95 -22.73 22.76
CA ASP A 234 7.14 -21.93 22.97
C ASP A 234 6.92 -20.76 23.95
N GLN A 235 5.78 -20.69 24.62
CA GLN A 235 5.52 -19.71 25.67
C GLN A 235 6.26 -20.13 26.95
N GLY A 236 7.51 -19.72 27.06
CA GLY A 236 8.09 -19.44 28.36
C GLY A 236 7.22 -18.37 29.01
N THR A 237 6.71 -18.69 30.22
CA THR A 237 5.97 -17.86 31.18
C THR A 237 5.53 -16.46 30.75
N PRO A 238 4.23 -16.10 30.93
CA PRO A 238 3.77 -14.74 30.73
C PRO A 238 4.28 -13.87 31.88
N GLU A 239 5.42 -13.27 31.76
CA GLU A 239 5.80 -12.10 32.55
C GLU A 239 5.17 -10.87 31.90
N GLY A 240 3.91 -10.65 32.22
CA GLY A 240 3.24 -9.38 32.03
C GLY A 240 3.54 -8.43 33.16
N ALA A 241 4.66 -7.74 33.09
CA ALA A 241 4.94 -6.60 33.99
C ALA A 241 4.91 -5.26 33.24
N ASP A 242 4.65 -5.24 31.95
CA ASP A 242 4.71 -4.01 31.15
C ASP A 242 3.32 -3.69 30.62
N GLY A 243 2.61 -2.81 31.27
CA GLY A 243 1.40 -2.01 31.00
C GLY A 243 0.68 -2.08 29.65
N HIS A 244 0.79 -3.17 28.90
CA HIS A 244 0.01 -3.39 27.69
C HIS A 244 -1.42 -3.76 28.10
N PRO A 245 -2.47 -3.11 27.56
CA PRO A 245 -3.84 -3.47 27.84
C PRO A 245 -4.09 -4.92 27.40
N THR A 246 -4.20 -5.82 28.37
CA THR A 246 -4.69 -7.19 28.17
C THR A 246 -6.13 -7.08 27.70
N ALA A 247 -6.36 -7.22 26.40
CA ALA A 247 -7.70 -7.35 25.85
C ALA A 247 -8.28 -8.68 26.32
N GLY A 248 -9.55 -8.63 26.78
CA GLY A 248 -10.27 -9.75 27.36
C GLY A 248 -10.37 -10.98 26.45
N THR A 249 -10.29 -12.10 27.09
CA THR A 249 -10.81 -13.44 26.84
C THR A 249 -11.27 -13.76 25.41
N GLY A 250 -10.44 -14.52 24.68
CA GLY A 250 -10.89 -15.23 23.49
C GLY A 250 -9.88 -15.24 22.34
N GLY A 251 -8.80 -16.00 22.43
CA GLY A 251 -7.84 -16.19 21.36
C GLY A 251 -6.48 -15.55 21.67
N THR A 252 -5.63 -16.32 22.30
CA THR A 252 -4.27 -15.94 22.68
C THR A 252 -3.36 -16.00 21.47
N GLY A 253 -3.28 -14.93 20.66
CA GLY A 253 -2.37 -14.85 19.51
C GLY A 253 -2.64 -13.65 18.63
N GLN A 254 -1.81 -13.44 17.64
CA GLN A 254 -1.91 -12.33 16.68
C GLN A 254 -3.26 -12.31 15.93
N ALA A 255 -3.77 -13.49 15.57
CA ALA A 255 -5.09 -13.63 14.95
C ALA A 255 -6.21 -13.03 15.82
N GLY A 256 -6.19 -13.30 17.13
CA GLY A 256 -7.16 -12.73 18.07
C GLY A 256 -7.04 -11.20 18.18
N ARG A 257 -5.81 -10.65 18.16
CA ARG A 257 -5.60 -9.19 18.14
C ARG A 257 -6.15 -8.56 16.88
N ILE A 258 -5.86 -9.14 15.71
CA ILE A 258 -6.37 -8.67 14.41
C ILE A 258 -7.92 -8.70 14.41
N THR A 259 -8.54 -9.80 14.83
CA THR A 259 -10.00 -9.91 14.88
C THR A 259 -10.62 -8.88 15.82
N ALA A 260 -10.05 -8.71 17.02
CA ALA A 260 -10.52 -7.71 17.97
C ALA A 260 -10.36 -6.28 17.45
N GLU A 261 -9.26 -5.98 16.74
CA GLU A 261 -9.07 -4.66 16.17
C GLU A 261 -10.01 -4.40 15.00
N ILE A 262 -10.27 -5.39 14.13
CA ILE A 262 -11.31 -5.29 13.09
C ILE A 262 -12.69 -4.96 13.71
N GLY A 263 -13.05 -5.61 14.82
CA GLY A 263 -14.29 -5.30 15.54
C GLY A 263 -14.37 -3.83 15.97
N ARG A 264 -13.31 -3.29 16.61
CA ARG A 264 -13.25 -1.87 17.02
C ARG A 264 -13.34 -0.91 15.82
N ILE A 265 -12.72 -1.28 14.71
CA ILE A 265 -12.80 -0.48 13.46
C ILE A 265 -14.23 -0.47 12.93
N ILE A 266 -14.95 -1.61 12.97
CA ILE A 266 -16.35 -1.69 12.58
C ILE A 266 -17.21 -0.80 13.47
N ASP A 267 -17.03 -0.81 14.80
CA ASP A 267 -17.71 0.07 15.73
C ASP A 267 -17.51 1.55 15.38
N PHE A 268 -16.27 1.93 15.12
CA PHE A 268 -15.93 3.29 14.73
C PHE A 268 -16.64 3.71 13.42
N TYR A 269 -16.62 2.87 12.38
CA TYR A 269 -17.27 3.22 11.11
C TYR A 269 -18.78 3.12 11.19
N THR A 270 -19.33 2.21 11.99
CA THR A 270 -20.77 2.19 12.25
C THR A 270 -21.22 3.50 12.89
N LYS A 271 -20.47 4.03 13.86
CA LYS A 271 -20.72 5.34 14.48
C LYS A 271 -20.56 6.50 13.51
N THR A 272 -19.49 6.46 12.67
CA THR A 272 -19.11 7.58 11.80
C THR A 272 -19.90 7.62 10.49
N LEU A 273 -20.14 6.45 9.86
CA LEU A 273 -20.73 6.32 8.52
C LEU A 273 -22.11 5.65 8.53
N GLY A 274 -22.60 5.26 9.72
CA GLY A 274 -23.85 4.51 9.89
C GLY A 274 -23.64 2.99 9.75
N PRO A 275 -24.72 2.17 9.91
CA PRO A 275 -24.63 0.72 9.93
C PRO A 275 -24.01 0.15 8.64
N ALA A 276 -23.32 -0.98 8.74
CA ALA A 276 -22.76 -1.67 7.58
C ALA A 276 -23.85 -2.13 6.59
N PRO A 277 -23.54 -2.32 5.30
CA PRO A 277 -24.48 -2.93 4.36
C PRO A 277 -24.95 -4.30 4.82
N ALA A 278 -26.20 -4.64 4.56
CA ALA A 278 -26.73 -5.96 4.92
C ALA A 278 -25.94 -7.08 4.22
N GLY A 279 -25.56 -8.12 4.99
CA GLY A 279 -24.79 -9.24 4.48
C GLY A 279 -23.32 -8.94 4.24
N ALA A 280 -22.79 -7.84 4.77
CA ALA A 280 -21.37 -7.51 4.69
C ALA A 280 -20.49 -8.61 5.31
N SER A 281 -19.38 -8.87 4.66
CA SER A 281 -18.35 -9.79 5.12
C SER A 281 -16.97 -9.21 4.89
N PHE A 282 -16.02 -9.58 5.75
CA PHE A 282 -14.63 -9.18 5.65
C PHE A 282 -13.69 -10.37 5.82
N ALA A 283 -12.88 -10.63 4.83
CA ALA A 283 -11.87 -11.67 4.84
C ALA A 283 -10.47 -11.06 4.99
N CYS A 284 -9.75 -11.42 6.06
CA CYS A 284 -8.34 -11.10 6.21
C CYS A 284 -7.52 -12.36 5.89
N ILE A 285 -6.65 -12.28 4.90
CA ILE A 285 -6.00 -13.45 4.28
C ILE A 285 -4.49 -13.27 4.34
N SER A 286 -3.77 -14.24 4.92
CA SER A 286 -2.31 -14.25 4.88
C SER A 286 -1.80 -14.75 3.53
N SER A 287 -0.70 -14.18 3.06
CA SER A 287 0.00 -14.58 1.83
C SER A 287 1.52 -14.47 2.01
N ALA A 288 2.25 -15.43 1.49
CA ALA A 288 3.71 -15.43 1.53
C ALA A 288 4.35 -14.40 0.57
N HIS A 289 3.68 -14.11 -0.54
CA HIS A 289 4.24 -13.30 -1.63
C HIS A 289 3.49 -11.99 -1.89
N ALA A 290 2.26 -11.84 -1.39
CA ALA A 290 1.50 -10.62 -1.61
C ALA A 290 2.14 -9.42 -0.89
N GLY A 291 2.17 -8.29 -1.59
CA GLY A 291 2.06 -7.01 -0.94
C GLY A 291 0.66 -6.85 -0.32
N ASN A 292 0.46 -5.80 0.47
CA ASN A 292 -0.87 -5.53 1.04
C ASN A 292 -1.84 -5.09 -0.05
N SER A 293 -2.97 -5.77 -0.18
CA SER A 293 -4.04 -5.45 -1.15
C SER A 293 -5.40 -5.47 -0.45
N ALA A 294 -6.19 -4.43 -0.68
CA ALA A 294 -7.49 -4.23 -0.05
C ALA A 294 -8.60 -4.03 -1.09
N THR A 295 -9.73 -4.70 -0.87
CA THR A 295 -10.98 -4.47 -1.61
C THR A 295 -12.14 -4.34 -0.63
N ALA A 296 -13.31 -3.91 -1.09
CA ALA A 296 -14.49 -3.97 -0.24
C ALA A 296 -14.77 -5.44 0.17
N GLY A 297 -14.55 -5.73 1.44
CA GLY A 297 -14.77 -7.07 2.01
C GLY A 297 -13.54 -7.98 2.04
N SER A 298 -12.33 -7.52 1.68
CA SER A 298 -11.11 -8.30 1.92
C SER A 298 -9.86 -7.46 2.10
N LEU A 299 -8.91 -8.02 2.85
CA LEU A 299 -7.54 -7.54 2.97
C LEU A 299 -6.59 -8.73 2.89
N ILE A 300 -5.66 -8.67 1.98
CA ILE A 300 -4.55 -9.62 1.89
C ILE A 300 -3.35 -8.97 2.58
N LEU A 301 -2.76 -9.66 3.54
CA LEU A 301 -1.59 -9.20 4.29
C LEU A 301 -0.43 -10.17 4.12
N ASN A 302 0.77 -9.63 4.14
CA ASN A 302 1.97 -10.47 4.20
C ASN A 302 1.94 -11.34 5.46
N GLU A 303 2.30 -12.61 5.33
CA GLU A 303 2.27 -13.59 6.42
C GLU A 303 3.13 -13.20 7.63
N GLN A 304 4.15 -12.35 7.42
CA GLN A 304 5.02 -11.87 8.49
C GLN A 304 4.24 -11.13 9.58
N ILE A 305 3.22 -10.35 9.22
CA ILE A 305 2.35 -9.62 10.16
C ILE A 305 1.68 -10.57 11.17
N PHE A 306 1.36 -11.80 10.74
CA PHE A 306 0.71 -12.78 11.61
C PHE A 306 1.69 -13.50 12.56
N ARG A 307 3.00 -13.32 12.38
CA ARG A 307 4.05 -13.88 13.25
C ARG A 307 4.49 -12.91 14.34
N GLU A 308 4.13 -11.63 14.19
CA GLU A 308 4.39 -10.60 15.19
C GLU A 308 3.51 -10.83 16.44
N ASP A 309 3.93 -10.30 17.58
CA ASP A 309 3.17 -10.36 18.84
C ASP A 309 2.49 -9.03 19.20
N PHE A 310 2.46 -8.08 18.26
CA PHE A 310 1.83 -6.75 18.39
C PHE A 310 1.14 -6.36 17.07
N LEU A 311 0.33 -5.30 17.12
CA LEU A 311 -0.18 -4.60 15.94
C LEU A 311 0.41 -3.20 15.90
N ASP A 312 1.20 -2.92 14.88
CA ASP A 312 1.77 -1.60 14.68
C ASP A 312 0.77 -0.61 14.08
N ALA A 313 1.09 0.68 14.17
CA ALA A 313 0.26 1.76 13.63
C ALA A 313 -0.01 1.61 12.12
N GLY A 314 0.96 1.06 11.37
CA GLY A 314 0.84 0.82 9.94
C GLY A 314 -0.20 -0.26 9.64
N THR A 315 -0.09 -1.42 10.30
CA THR A 315 -1.02 -2.54 10.18
C THR A 315 -2.43 -2.15 10.62
N ILE A 316 -2.57 -1.44 11.75
CA ILE A 316 -3.88 -0.91 12.19
C ILE A 316 -4.47 0.03 11.14
N GLY A 317 -3.66 0.92 10.56
CA GLY A 317 -4.08 1.80 9.49
C GLY A 317 -4.51 1.05 8.22
N LEU A 318 -3.82 -0.05 7.84
CA LEU A 318 -4.22 -0.91 6.72
C LEU A 318 -5.53 -1.64 6.99
N LEU A 319 -5.73 -2.17 8.20
CA LEU A 319 -6.98 -2.78 8.61
C LEU A 319 -8.14 -1.76 8.54
N ALA A 320 -7.92 -0.55 9.06
CA ALA A 320 -8.93 0.50 9.06
C ALA A 320 -9.27 0.98 7.63
N ASP A 321 -8.27 1.18 6.76
CA ASP A 321 -8.46 1.47 5.33
C ASP A 321 -9.34 0.39 4.68
N ALA A 322 -8.93 -0.88 4.79
CA ALA A 322 -9.60 -2.00 4.13
C ALA A 322 -11.04 -2.19 4.62
N VAL A 323 -11.28 -2.09 5.93
CA VAL A 323 -12.63 -2.22 6.51
C VAL A 323 -13.52 -1.05 6.07
N SER A 324 -12.99 0.19 5.99
CA SER A 324 -13.77 1.36 5.54
C SER A 324 -14.36 1.19 4.14
N ARG A 325 -13.70 0.40 3.28
CA ARG A 325 -14.13 0.12 1.91
C ARG A 325 -15.49 -0.57 1.83
N ILE A 326 -15.90 -1.27 2.90
CA ILE A 326 -17.26 -1.82 3.03
C ILE A 326 -18.32 -0.70 2.90
N TRP A 327 -18.05 0.47 3.49
CA TRP A 327 -18.93 1.64 3.44
C TRP A 327 -18.72 2.49 2.20
N VAL A 328 -17.46 2.68 1.78
CA VAL A 328 -17.11 3.62 0.71
C VAL A 328 -17.37 3.01 -0.67
N GLU A 329 -16.83 1.81 -0.94
CA GLU A 329 -16.96 1.14 -2.24
C GLU A 329 -18.10 0.11 -2.25
N GLY A 330 -18.26 -0.62 -1.13
CA GLY A 330 -19.19 -1.75 -1.07
C GLY A 330 -20.66 -1.37 -1.24
N ARG A 331 -21.04 -0.14 -0.89
CA ARG A 331 -22.42 0.38 -0.97
C ARG A 331 -22.78 0.98 -2.31
N VAL A 332 -21.82 1.59 -3.02
CA VAL A 332 -22.06 2.37 -4.24
C VAL A 332 -21.02 2.00 -5.29
N ARG A 333 -21.25 2.38 -6.54
CA ARG A 333 -20.30 2.21 -7.64
C ARG A 333 -19.56 3.51 -7.84
N LEU A 334 -18.28 3.55 -7.49
CA LEU A 334 -17.41 4.70 -7.73
C LEU A 334 -16.97 4.70 -9.19
N ARG A 335 -17.19 5.81 -9.88
CA ARG A 335 -16.95 5.90 -11.32
C ARG A 335 -16.22 7.17 -11.70
N GLY A 336 -15.21 7.04 -12.57
CA GLY A 336 -14.56 8.17 -13.22
C GLY A 336 -15.50 8.85 -14.22
N GLU A 337 -15.31 10.14 -14.47
CA GLU A 337 -16.08 10.92 -15.43
C GLU A 337 -15.22 11.30 -16.63
N ASP A 338 -15.80 11.24 -17.83
CA ASP A 338 -15.21 11.88 -19.00
C ASP A 338 -15.73 13.30 -19.12
N SER A 339 -14.92 14.30 -18.82
CA SER A 339 -15.31 15.68 -19.08
C SER A 339 -15.10 15.99 -20.57
N ARG A 340 -16.17 16.13 -21.31
CA ARG A 340 -16.14 16.91 -22.54
C ARG A 340 -16.05 18.37 -22.12
N SER A 341 -14.92 19.02 -22.38
CA SER A 341 -14.87 20.46 -22.24
C SER A 341 -15.82 21.07 -23.26
N ALA A 342 -16.74 21.90 -22.80
CA ALA A 342 -17.61 22.69 -23.66
C ALA A 342 -16.86 23.81 -24.38
N GLU A 343 -15.52 23.82 -24.35
CA GLU A 343 -14.68 24.79 -25.07
C GLU A 343 -14.43 24.28 -26.50
N PRO A 344 -14.95 24.98 -27.52
CA PRO A 344 -14.87 24.58 -28.92
C PRO A 344 -13.45 24.46 -29.47
N ASP A 345 -12.47 25.14 -28.85
CA ASP A 345 -11.11 25.29 -29.39
C ASP A 345 -10.06 24.33 -28.81
N HIS A 346 -10.39 23.57 -27.79
CA HIS A 346 -9.52 22.53 -27.24
C HIS A 346 -10.30 21.27 -26.84
N PRO A 347 -10.47 20.30 -27.77
CA PRO A 347 -11.11 19.01 -27.47
C PRO A 347 -10.17 18.05 -26.73
N ALA A 348 -9.44 18.53 -25.73
CA ALA A 348 -8.74 17.66 -24.81
C ALA A 348 -9.76 17.01 -23.87
N GLN A 349 -10.16 15.79 -24.17
CA GLN A 349 -10.92 14.94 -23.27
C GLN A 349 -10.11 14.76 -21.98
N LYS A 350 -10.45 15.49 -20.93
CA LYS A 350 -9.93 15.24 -19.60
C LYS A 350 -10.81 14.21 -18.92
N ALA A 351 -10.28 13.00 -18.86
CA ALA A 351 -10.85 11.98 -17.99
C ALA A 351 -10.70 12.41 -16.53
N ARG A 352 -11.78 12.38 -15.75
CA ARG A 352 -11.78 12.70 -14.31
C ARG A 352 -11.81 11.42 -13.52
N SER A 353 -10.75 11.20 -12.75
CA SER A 353 -10.62 10.05 -11.87
C SER A 353 -11.48 10.19 -10.61
N VAL A 354 -11.92 9.06 -10.09
CA VAL A 354 -12.59 8.92 -8.80
C VAL A 354 -11.62 8.46 -7.70
N ALA A 355 -10.31 8.45 -7.98
CA ALA A 355 -9.27 7.92 -7.11
C ALA A 355 -9.26 8.54 -5.71
N LEU A 356 -9.59 9.84 -5.59
CA LEU A 356 -9.72 10.48 -4.28
C LEU A 356 -10.79 9.78 -3.42
N LEU A 357 -11.99 9.51 -3.95
CA LEU A 357 -13.03 8.80 -3.21
C LEU A 357 -12.68 7.36 -2.95
N LYS A 358 -12.10 6.68 -3.95
CA LYS A 358 -11.80 5.25 -3.90
C LYS A 358 -10.66 4.91 -2.93
N ASP A 359 -9.59 5.70 -2.95
CA ASP A 359 -8.34 5.33 -2.26
C ASP A 359 -7.94 6.35 -1.18
N SER A 360 -8.16 7.67 -1.41
CA SER A 360 -7.76 8.66 -0.41
C SER A 360 -8.76 8.79 0.74
N VAL A 361 -10.06 8.66 0.48
CA VAL A 361 -11.09 8.70 1.54
C VAL A 361 -10.92 7.53 2.52
N PRO A 362 -10.79 6.25 2.10
CA PRO A 362 -10.48 5.15 3.01
C PRO A 362 -9.26 5.40 3.86
N ARG A 363 -8.19 5.91 3.26
CA ARG A 363 -6.94 6.22 3.96
C ARG A 363 -7.08 7.38 4.95
N TYR A 364 -7.84 8.42 4.61
CA TYR A 364 -8.18 9.51 5.51
C TYR A 364 -9.00 9.03 6.72
N LEU A 365 -10.03 8.22 6.48
CA LEU A 365 -10.84 7.59 7.52
C LEU A 365 -10.02 6.70 8.46
N ALA A 366 -9.03 5.99 7.92
CA ALA A 366 -8.09 5.21 8.72
C ALA A 366 -7.25 6.08 9.67
N VAL A 367 -6.84 7.28 9.24
CA VAL A 367 -6.14 8.22 10.14
C VAL A 367 -7.07 8.75 11.22
N LEU A 368 -8.33 9.02 10.89
CA LEU A 368 -9.33 9.42 11.89
C LEU A 368 -9.55 8.31 12.94
N TYR A 369 -9.60 7.04 12.51
CA TYR A 369 -9.65 5.90 13.43
C TYR A 369 -8.42 5.85 14.34
N LEU A 370 -7.20 6.05 13.82
CA LEU A 370 -5.99 6.12 14.65
C LEU A 370 -6.09 7.25 15.69
N GLY A 371 -6.68 8.37 15.31
CA GLY A 371 -6.92 9.50 16.20
C GLY A 371 -7.96 9.20 17.31
N ASP A 372 -9.05 8.53 16.97
CA ASP A 372 -10.07 8.08 17.93
C ASP A 372 -9.50 7.01 18.89
N ARG A 373 -8.71 6.09 18.36
CA ARG A 373 -8.16 4.93 19.09
C ARG A 373 -6.99 5.28 20.01
N PHE A 374 -6.08 6.14 19.57
CA PHE A 374 -4.80 6.43 20.23
C PHE A 374 -4.56 7.91 20.50
N GLY A 375 -5.54 8.75 20.20
CA GLY A 375 -5.47 10.18 20.43
C GLY A 375 -4.94 10.99 19.25
N ARG A 376 -5.17 12.31 19.32
CA ARG A 376 -4.83 13.29 18.25
C ARG A 376 -3.37 13.20 17.79
N GLN A 377 -2.46 12.85 18.68
CA GLN A 377 -1.05 12.75 18.36
C GLN A 377 -0.76 11.63 17.36
N ALA A 378 -1.34 10.44 17.54
CA ALA A 378 -1.18 9.33 16.60
C ALA A 378 -1.69 9.70 15.19
N ALA A 379 -2.81 10.43 15.09
CA ALA A 379 -3.27 10.98 13.82
C ALA A 379 -2.28 11.98 13.21
N ASN A 380 -1.74 12.90 13.99
CA ASN A 380 -0.76 13.88 13.53
C ASN A 380 0.53 13.22 13.02
N GLU A 381 0.99 12.17 13.68
CA GLU A 381 2.15 11.37 13.25
C GLU A 381 1.85 10.62 11.95
N ALA A 382 0.66 10.05 11.80
CA ALA A 382 0.24 9.42 10.55
C ALA A 382 0.22 10.43 9.39
N PHE A 383 -0.36 11.63 9.58
CA PHE A 383 -0.27 12.70 8.60
C PHE A 383 1.17 13.19 8.38
N GLY A 384 2.00 13.20 9.41
CA GLY A 384 3.43 13.49 9.31
C GLY A 384 4.17 12.54 8.37
N ARG A 385 3.94 11.24 8.51
CA ARG A 385 4.49 10.22 7.60
C ARG A 385 4.01 10.42 6.15
N MET A 386 2.75 10.76 5.96
CA MET A 386 2.22 11.08 4.62
C MET A 386 2.92 12.30 4.00
N ARG A 387 3.14 13.38 4.79
CA ARG A 387 3.92 14.54 4.33
C ARG A 387 5.35 14.14 3.93
N SER A 388 6.01 13.35 4.78
CA SER A 388 7.37 12.86 4.50
C SER A 388 7.45 12.01 3.23
N ALA A 389 6.42 11.22 2.93
CA ALA A 389 6.34 10.42 1.70
C ALA A 389 6.08 11.30 0.46
N TYR A 390 5.19 12.30 0.56
CA TYR A 390 4.81 13.14 -0.57
C TYR A 390 5.86 14.21 -0.93
N THR A 391 6.53 14.81 0.07
CA THR A 391 7.47 15.92 -0.16
C THR A 391 8.52 15.66 -1.26
N PRO A 392 9.20 14.49 -1.32
CA PRO A 392 10.17 14.20 -2.38
C PRO A 392 9.53 14.12 -3.79
N VAL A 393 8.27 13.72 -3.87
CA VAL A 393 7.52 13.64 -5.14
C VAL A 393 7.23 15.04 -5.66
N ALA A 394 6.74 15.94 -4.80
CA ALA A 394 6.51 17.34 -5.12
C ALA A 394 7.82 18.04 -5.53
N GLN A 395 8.89 17.89 -4.74
CA GLN A 395 10.21 18.49 -5.04
C GLN A 395 10.82 18.02 -6.35
N SER A 396 10.50 16.79 -6.77
CA SER A 396 10.98 16.24 -8.05
C SER A 396 10.03 16.51 -9.23
N HIS A 397 8.95 17.24 -9.03
CA HIS A 397 7.91 17.55 -10.02
C HIS A 397 7.38 16.30 -10.76
N ARG A 398 7.21 15.20 -10.01
CA ARG A 398 6.69 13.93 -10.55
C ARG A 398 5.21 13.72 -10.26
N ASP A 399 4.58 14.67 -9.59
CA ASP A 399 3.15 14.63 -9.28
C ASP A 399 2.28 15.05 -10.47
N SER A 400 0.98 14.79 -10.37
CA SER A 400 -0.04 15.24 -11.30
C SER A 400 -1.34 15.54 -10.56
N GLU A 401 -2.32 16.12 -11.24
CA GLU A 401 -3.59 16.48 -10.65
C GLU A 401 -4.30 15.24 -10.09
N LEU A 402 -4.95 15.37 -8.94
CA LEU A 402 -5.75 14.29 -8.35
C LEU A 402 -6.90 13.86 -9.26
N SER A 403 -7.43 14.77 -10.08
CA SER A 403 -8.50 14.49 -11.03
C SER A 403 -8.12 13.56 -12.17
N VAL A 404 -6.83 13.36 -12.45
CA VAL A 404 -6.36 12.48 -13.56
C VAL A 404 -5.67 11.22 -13.06
N GLN A 405 -5.56 11.02 -11.74
CA GLN A 405 -4.85 9.87 -11.17
C GLN A 405 -5.43 8.54 -11.62
N SER A 406 -4.55 7.62 -11.98
CA SER A 406 -4.87 6.26 -12.38
C SER A 406 -3.78 5.31 -11.91
N PHE A 407 -4.13 4.10 -11.52
CA PHE A 407 -3.18 3.09 -11.02
C PHE A 407 -2.04 2.73 -12.00
N VAL A 408 -2.13 3.15 -13.25
CA VAL A 408 -1.04 3.01 -14.23
C VAL A 408 -0.08 4.21 -14.25
N ILE A 409 -0.36 5.28 -13.52
CA ILE A 409 0.52 6.45 -13.37
C ILE A 409 1.53 6.15 -12.25
N PRO A 410 2.84 6.35 -12.49
CA PRO A 410 3.87 6.01 -11.49
C PRO A 410 3.70 6.69 -10.13
N SER A 411 3.20 7.93 -10.10
CA SER A 411 2.96 8.69 -8.86
C SER A 411 1.62 8.37 -8.18
N TYR A 412 0.85 7.42 -8.70
CA TYR A 412 -0.50 7.12 -8.16
C TYR A 412 -0.49 6.85 -6.65
N GLY A 413 0.41 5.98 -6.19
CA GLY A 413 0.50 5.64 -4.78
C GLY A 413 0.76 6.86 -3.90
N ASP A 414 1.72 7.69 -4.29
CA ASP A 414 2.09 8.89 -3.54
C ASP A 414 0.97 9.94 -3.57
N ALA A 415 0.30 10.09 -4.71
CA ALA A 415 -0.80 11.03 -4.86
C ALA A 415 -2.03 10.61 -4.05
N VAL A 416 -2.48 9.35 -4.13
CA VAL A 416 -3.75 8.94 -3.51
C VAL A 416 -3.62 8.49 -2.06
N PHE A 417 -2.47 7.90 -1.65
CA PHE A 417 -2.27 7.42 -0.28
C PHE A 417 -1.51 8.39 0.62
N ALA A 418 -0.86 9.43 0.06
CA ALA A 418 -0.20 10.45 0.83
C ALA A 418 -0.81 11.84 0.61
N LYS A 419 -0.75 12.43 -0.60
CA LYS A 419 -1.31 13.77 -0.87
C LYS A 419 -2.81 13.82 -0.64
N GLY A 420 -3.58 12.87 -1.17
CA GLY A 420 -5.04 12.87 -1.11
C GLY A 420 -5.61 13.00 0.31
N PRO A 421 -5.20 12.17 1.29
CA PRO A 421 -5.59 12.32 2.69
C PRO A 421 -5.19 13.67 3.31
N LEU A 422 -4.02 14.23 2.95
CA LEU A 422 -3.60 15.55 3.41
C LEU A 422 -4.50 16.66 2.86
N VAL A 423 -4.89 16.55 1.59
CA VAL A 423 -5.81 17.49 0.93
C VAL A 423 -7.22 17.38 1.55
N LEU A 424 -7.69 16.19 1.91
CA LEU A 424 -8.94 15.98 2.64
C LEU A 424 -8.86 16.57 4.07
N ARG A 425 -7.73 16.39 4.77
CA ARG A 425 -7.50 17.01 6.09
C ARG A 425 -7.60 18.53 6.01
N MET A 426 -6.99 19.12 5.00
CA MET A 426 -7.05 20.57 4.76
C MET A 426 -8.48 21.02 4.47
N LEU A 427 -9.24 20.28 3.66
CA LEU A 427 -10.66 20.58 3.42
C LEU A 427 -11.47 20.52 4.72
N GLY A 428 -11.30 19.45 5.51
CA GLY A 428 -11.97 19.29 6.80
C GLY A 428 -11.63 20.43 7.76
N HIS A 429 -10.39 20.92 7.75
CA HIS A 429 -10.03 22.11 8.53
C HIS A 429 -10.76 23.39 8.04
N THR A 430 -10.91 23.55 6.72
CA THR A 430 -11.54 24.74 6.11
C THR A 430 -13.05 24.80 6.32
N ILE A 431 -13.75 23.66 6.13
CA ILE A 431 -15.23 23.64 6.16
C ILE A 431 -15.83 23.04 7.44
N GLY A 432 -15.01 22.43 8.28
CA GLY A 432 -15.37 21.60 9.42
C GLY A 432 -15.36 20.12 9.09
N GLU A 433 -14.71 19.30 9.95
CA GLU A 433 -14.57 17.85 9.76
C GLU A 433 -15.94 17.15 9.71
N ASP A 434 -16.89 17.58 10.56
CA ASP A 434 -18.25 17.01 10.56
C ASP A 434 -18.96 17.18 9.21
N LYS A 435 -18.78 18.31 8.53
CA LYS A 435 -19.34 18.55 7.21
C LYS A 435 -18.69 17.69 6.13
N LEU A 436 -17.38 17.49 6.22
CA LEU A 436 -16.66 16.58 5.32
C LEU A 436 -17.15 15.14 5.50
N LEU A 437 -17.29 14.68 6.75
CA LEU A 437 -17.80 13.34 7.06
C LEU A 437 -19.25 13.17 6.62
N GLU A 438 -20.09 14.21 6.79
CA GLU A 438 -21.48 14.19 6.30
C GLU A 438 -21.55 14.10 4.76
N ALA A 439 -20.69 14.82 4.04
CA ALA A 439 -20.60 14.70 2.59
C ALA A 439 -20.16 13.30 2.16
N ILE A 440 -19.16 12.71 2.81
CA ILE A 440 -18.72 11.32 2.56
C ILE A 440 -19.89 10.37 2.82
N ARG A 441 -20.57 10.49 3.96
CA ARG A 441 -21.76 9.68 4.30
C ARG A 441 -22.85 9.79 3.25
N THR A 442 -23.15 11.01 2.80
CA THR A 442 -24.18 11.29 1.79
C THR A 442 -23.90 10.64 0.45
N VAL A 443 -22.65 10.73 -0.04
CA VAL A 443 -22.30 10.13 -1.35
C VAL A 443 -22.24 8.62 -1.27
N THR A 444 -21.77 8.07 -0.17
CA THR A 444 -21.66 6.62 0.03
C THR A 444 -22.97 5.98 0.50
N ALA A 445 -24.00 6.77 0.86
CA ALA A 445 -25.33 6.25 1.15
C ALA A 445 -26.10 5.95 -0.15
N GLY A 446 -26.80 4.82 -0.18
CA GLY A 446 -27.69 4.49 -1.29
C GLY A 446 -27.72 3.00 -1.64
N ALA A 447 -28.36 2.71 -2.77
CA ALA A 447 -28.41 1.35 -3.33
C ALA A 447 -27.09 1.00 -3.99
N GLN A 448 -26.73 -0.28 -4.01
CA GLN A 448 -25.49 -0.78 -4.63
C GLN A 448 -25.37 -0.46 -6.13
N THR A 449 -26.48 -0.18 -6.78
CA THR A 449 -26.52 0.25 -8.18
C THR A 449 -26.28 1.75 -8.37
N LYS A 450 -26.26 2.54 -7.27
CA LYS A 450 -26.01 3.99 -7.34
C LYS A 450 -24.59 4.25 -7.82
N ILE A 451 -24.45 4.99 -8.90
CA ILE A 451 -23.17 5.50 -9.40
C ILE A 451 -22.84 6.78 -8.66
N VAL A 452 -21.61 6.91 -8.23
CA VAL A 452 -21.06 8.08 -7.55
C VAL A 452 -19.78 8.53 -8.24
N THR A 453 -19.71 9.82 -8.50
CA THR A 453 -18.61 10.50 -9.19
C THR A 453 -18.00 11.59 -8.32
N MET A 454 -16.91 12.19 -8.78
CA MET A 454 -16.34 13.37 -8.10
C MET A 454 -17.27 14.57 -8.13
N SER A 455 -18.12 14.69 -9.15
CA SER A 455 -19.15 15.75 -9.21
C SER A 455 -20.22 15.58 -8.14
N ASP A 456 -20.60 14.33 -7.83
CA ASP A 456 -21.54 14.06 -6.72
C ASP A 456 -20.93 14.41 -5.37
N PHE A 457 -19.64 14.12 -5.17
CA PHE A 457 -18.94 14.51 -3.94
C PHE A 457 -18.85 16.03 -3.81
N HIS A 458 -18.52 16.75 -4.89
CA HIS A 458 -18.54 18.21 -4.91
C HIS A 458 -19.92 18.76 -4.54
N ALA A 459 -20.99 18.19 -5.11
CA ALA A 459 -22.36 18.59 -4.80
C ALA A 459 -22.73 18.34 -3.33
N ALA A 460 -22.28 17.21 -2.75
CA ALA A 460 -22.55 16.86 -1.35
C ALA A 460 -21.83 17.79 -0.35
N LEU A 461 -20.65 18.30 -0.69
CA LEU A 461 -19.94 19.30 0.12
C LEU A 461 -20.65 20.67 0.14
N GLY A 462 -21.60 20.87 -0.76
CA GLY A 462 -22.38 22.11 -0.90
C GLY A 462 -21.67 23.18 -1.73
N LYS A 463 -22.48 24.01 -2.37
CA LYS A 463 -22.00 25.14 -3.17
C LYS A 463 -21.56 26.28 -2.26
N SER A 464 -20.27 26.49 -2.15
CA SER A 464 -19.70 27.66 -1.47
C SER A 464 -18.37 28.04 -2.11
N ALA A 465 -18.01 29.30 -2.09
CA ALA A 465 -16.77 29.78 -2.70
C ALA A 465 -15.51 29.02 -2.17
N PRO A 466 -15.38 28.72 -0.86
CA PRO A 466 -14.25 27.90 -0.37
C PRO A 466 -14.20 26.50 -0.97
N VAL A 467 -15.34 25.80 -1.12
CA VAL A 467 -15.41 24.44 -1.69
C VAL A 467 -15.08 24.48 -3.18
N ASP A 468 -15.67 25.40 -3.94
CA ASP A 468 -15.42 25.52 -5.38
C ASP A 468 -13.95 25.87 -5.66
N THR A 469 -13.35 26.77 -4.88
CA THR A 469 -11.94 27.13 -4.96
C THR A 469 -11.04 25.92 -4.63
N TRP A 470 -11.39 25.18 -3.57
CA TRP A 470 -10.66 23.98 -3.18
C TRP A 470 -10.67 22.92 -4.31
N PHE A 471 -11.85 22.63 -4.91
CA PHE A 471 -11.94 21.68 -6.03
C PHE A 471 -11.12 22.13 -7.23
N LYS A 472 -11.24 23.39 -7.63
CA LYS A 472 -10.47 23.95 -8.74
C LYS A 472 -8.97 23.79 -8.49
N GLN A 473 -8.52 24.14 -7.31
CA GLN A 473 -7.09 24.27 -6.98
C GLN A 473 -6.48 22.90 -6.66
N TRP A 474 -7.09 22.11 -5.78
CA TRP A 474 -6.46 20.89 -5.24
C TRP A 474 -6.84 19.59 -5.96
N ILE A 475 -7.95 19.57 -6.67
CA ILE A 475 -8.39 18.40 -7.41
C ILE A 475 -8.09 18.54 -8.91
N ASN A 476 -8.45 19.68 -9.52
CA ASN A 476 -8.41 19.86 -10.96
C ASN A 476 -7.15 20.54 -11.48
N THR A 477 -6.26 20.99 -10.60
CA THR A 477 -4.99 21.63 -10.94
C THR A 477 -3.88 21.01 -10.10
N LEU A 478 -2.67 20.95 -10.63
CA LEU A 478 -1.49 20.62 -9.84
C LEU A 478 -1.05 21.87 -9.07
N VAL A 479 -1.14 21.78 -7.73
CA VAL A 479 -0.74 22.85 -6.82
C VAL A 479 0.35 22.34 -5.89
N GLU A 480 1.46 23.05 -5.85
CA GLU A 480 2.65 22.73 -5.05
C GLU A 480 3.16 24.02 -4.36
N PRO A 481 2.50 24.49 -3.27
CA PRO A 481 2.96 25.66 -2.55
C PRO A 481 4.32 25.42 -1.87
N ASP A 482 5.08 26.47 -1.71
CA ASP A 482 6.32 26.54 -0.91
C ASP A 482 6.34 27.87 -0.17
N ILE A 483 5.94 27.85 1.11
CA ILE A 483 5.76 29.07 1.90
C ILE A 483 7.03 29.40 2.67
N ILE A 484 7.62 30.52 2.34
CA ILE A 484 8.72 31.09 3.11
C ILE A 484 8.22 32.23 4.00
N ILE A 485 8.62 32.24 5.27
CA ILE A 485 8.29 33.28 6.22
C ILE A 485 9.50 34.17 6.51
N GLY A 486 9.30 35.47 6.55
CA GLY A 486 10.32 36.48 6.86
C GLY A 486 10.54 36.68 8.36
N ILE A 487 11.56 37.45 8.72
CA ILE A 487 11.77 37.92 10.09
C ILE A 487 10.74 38.99 10.43
N PRO A 488 10.32 39.12 11.71
CA PRO A 488 9.45 40.18 12.15
C PRO A 488 10.14 41.57 11.96
N LEU A 489 9.37 42.50 11.43
CA LEU A 489 9.75 43.89 11.18
C LEU A 489 8.83 44.83 11.98
N ALA A 490 9.17 46.13 12.10
CA ALA A 490 8.24 47.10 12.62
C ALA A 490 6.96 47.16 11.80
N GLY A 491 5.80 47.12 12.45
CA GLY A 491 4.50 47.15 11.77
C GLY A 491 4.17 48.54 11.22
N THR A 492 3.07 48.61 10.46
CA THR A 492 2.56 49.85 9.88
C THR A 492 1.82 50.70 10.93
N LYS A 493 1.32 50.07 11.99
CA LYS A 493 0.62 50.72 13.12
C LYS A 493 1.50 50.77 14.38
N PRO A 494 1.27 51.71 15.27
CA PRO A 494 1.89 51.71 16.58
C PRO A 494 1.62 50.39 17.30
N ASP A 495 2.61 49.91 18.03
CA ASP A 495 2.54 48.69 18.84
C ASP A 495 2.21 47.40 18.01
N THR A 496 2.56 47.40 16.74
CA THR A 496 2.44 46.19 15.88
C THR A 496 3.80 45.81 15.28
N GLN A 497 3.93 44.53 14.92
CA GLN A 497 5.03 43.99 14.10
C GLN A 497 4.46 43.31 12.86
N GLN A 498 5.13 43.47 11.75
CA GLN A 498 4.77 42.89 10.45
C GLN A 498 5.64 41.67 10.17
N VAL A 499 5.03 40.60 9.70
CA VAL A 499 5.67 39.37 9.22
C VAL A 499 5.31 39.17 7.77
N ASN A 500 6.32 39.09 6.90
CA ASN A 500 6.13 38.84 5.46
C ASN A 500 6.11 37.34 5.20
N LEU A 501 5.22 36.94 4.28
CA LEU A 501 5.14 35.58 3.73
C LEU A 501 5.26 35.65 2.22
N ARG A 502 5.92 34.67 1.63
CA ARG A 502 5.99 34.50 0.18
C ARG A 502 5.72 33.05 -0.18
N ASN A 503 4.91 32.84 -1.19
CA ASN A 503 4.74 31.54 -1.82
C ASN A 503 5.72 31.46 -3.00
N LEU A 504 6.71 30.57 -2.94
CA LEU A 504 7.65 30.31 -4.04
C LEU A 504 7.09 29.30 -5.03
N GLY A 505 5.99 28.65 -4.69
CA GLY A 505 5.34 27.63 -5.49
C GLY A 505 4.04 28.11 -6.12
N THR A 506 3.16 27.17 -6.42
CA THR A 506 1.89 27.42 -7.11
C THR A 506 0.70 27.33 -6.16
N GLY A 507 -0.42 27.96 -6.53
CA GLY A 507 -1.68 27.96 -5.79
C GLY A 507 -1.73 29.04 -4.71
N ASP A 508 -2.93 29.61 -4.55
CA ASP A 508 -3.23 30.58 -3.52
C ASP A 508 -3.63 29.86 -2.24
N VAL A 509 -2.93 30.12 -1.14
CA VAL A 509 -3.16 29.39 0.12
C VAL A 509 -3.33 30.33 1.29
N GLU A 510 -4.35 30.07 2.12
CA GLU A 510 -4.53 30.76 3.39
C GLU A 510 -3.60 30.12 4.44
N ILE A 511 -2.69 30.91 4.99
CA ILE A 511 -1.64 30.47 5.90
C ILE A 511 -1.87 31.07 7.27
N PRO A 512 -2.13 30.26 8.31
CA PRO A 512 -2.06 30.71 9.69
C PRO A 512 -0.59 30.94 10.10
N VAL A 513 -0.35 32.03 10.81
CA VAL A 513 0.96 32.40 11.36
C VAL A 513 0.88 32.41 12.87
N LEU A 514 1.79 31.70 13.52
CA LEU A 514 2.01 31.73 14.96
C LEU A 514 3.25 32.58 15.24
N ALA A 515 3.09 33.62 16.06
CA ALA A 515 4.18 34.43 16.59
C ALA A 515 4.31 34.21 18.09
N ILE A 516 5.54 34.09 18.59
CA ILE A 516 5.86 33.93 20.03
C ILE A 516 6.82 35.04 20.42
N THR A 517 6.46 35.81 21.45
CA THR A 517 7.27 36.90 21.96
C THR A 517 8.33 36.43 22.96
N ALA A 518 9.26 37.31 23.31
CA ALA A 518 10.32 37.08 24.33
C ALA A 518 9.76 36.71 25.72
N SER A 519 8.53 37.16 26.06
CA SER A 519 7.86 36.73 27.29
C SER A 519 7.07 35.44 27.17
N GLY A 520 7.07 34.80 25.96
CA GLY A 520 6.34 33.58 25.70
C GLY A 520 4.87 33.79 25.33
N LYS A 521 4.39 35.02 25.12
CA LYS A 521 3.03 35.26 24.64
C LYS A 521 2.89 34.80 23.20
N ARG A 522 1.74 34.21 22.91
CA ARG A 522 1.40 33.62 21.60
C ARG A 522 0.35 34.45 20.88
N PHE A 523 0.62 34.78 19.64
CA PHE A 523 -0.29 35.49 18.76
C PHE A 523 -0.52 34.65 17.48
N THR A 524 -1.75 34.62 17.03
CA THR A 524 -2.13 33.96 15.75
C THR A 524 -2.74 34.97 14.82
N ALA A 525 -2.35 34.92 13.55
CA ALA A 525 -2.93 35.68 12.47
C ALA A 525 -2.98 34.81 11.22
N SER A 526 -3.75 35.18 10.20
CA SER A 526 -3.79 34.46 8.92
C SER A 526 -3.68 35.43 7.76
N ALA A 527 -3.11 34.96 6.65
CA ALA A 527 -3.09 35.69 5.38
C ALA A 527 -3.28 34.74 4.21
N LEU A 528 -3.98 35.21 3.19
CA LEU A 528 -3.97 34.61 1.86
C LEU A 528 -2.63 34.93 1.21
N VAL A 529 -1.84 33.91 0.90
CA VAL A 529 -0.54 34.02 0.22
C VAL A 529 -0.73 33.57 -1.23
N PRO A 530 -0.72 34.53 -2.20
CA PRO A 530 -0.93 34.18 -3.61
C PRO A 530 0.23 33.38 -4.18
N SER A 531 -0.03 32.67 -5.27
CA SER A 531 0.97 31.95 -6.06
C SER A 531 2.08 32.89 -6.55
N ASP A 532 3.33 32.54 -6.30
CA ASP A 532 4.56 33.27 -6.68
C ASP A 532 4.57 34.75 -6.24
N ASP A 533 3.87 35.09 -5.13
CA ASP A 533 3.72 36.46 -4.67
C ASP A 533 3.97 36.58 -3.16
N LEU A 534 4.00 37.83 -2.69
CA LEU A 534 4.30 38.27 -1.33
C LEU A 534 3.04 38.82 -0.67
N THR A 535 2.85 38.48 0.59
CA THR A 535 1.87 39.09 1.47
C THR A 535 2.45 39.38 2.84
N SER A 536 1.70 40.04 3.71
CA SER A 536 2.14 40.31 5.08
C SER A 536 0.99 40.20 6.07
N VAL A 537 1.32 39.84 7.28
CA VAL A 537 0.41 39.86 8.44
C VAL A 537 0.92 40.83 9.50
N GLU A 538 0.04 41.53 10.15
CA GLU A 538 0.35 42.36 11.31
C GLU A 538 0.04 41.60 12.61
N ILE A 539 1.00 41.51 13.48
CA ILE A 539 0.90 40.93 14.81
C ILE A 539 0.73 42.09 15.82
N PRO A 540 -0.35 42.12 16.61
CA PRO A 540 -0.65 43.25 17.51
C PRO A 540 0.18 43.17 18.80
N THR A 541 1.48 43.45 18.72
CA THR A 541 2.39 43.46 19.86
C THR A 541 3.55 44.43 19.63
N ALA A 542 3.85 45.24 20.66
CA ALA A 542 5.08 46.03 20.75
C ALA A 542 6.26 45.20 21.29
N GLU A 543 5.98 44.06 21.92
CA GLU A 543 6.98 43.17 22.49
C GLU A 543 7.74 42.45 21.35
N LYS A 544 9.06 42.36 21.44
CA LYS A 544 9.89 41.67 20.46
C LYS A 544 9.41 40.24 20.24
N ILE A 545 9.10 39.91 19.01
CA ILE A 545 8.81 38.54 18.59
C ILE A 545 10.12 37.77 18.47
N GLU A 546 10.23 36.62 19.12
CA GLU A 546 11.40 35.74 19.10
C GLU A 546 11.28 34.68 18.02
N SER A 547 10.05 34.18 17.75
CA SER A 547 9.84 33.19 16.70
C SER A 547 8.51 33.39 15.99
N VAL A 548 8.52 33.09 14.71
CA VAL A 548 7.33 33.02 13.87
C VAL A 548 7.32 31.72 13.07
N GLU A 549 6.15 31.15 12.88
CA GLU A 549 5.96 29.91 12.12
C GLU A 549 4.70 30.01 11.26
N ALA A 550 4.85 29.72 9.97
CA ALA A 550 3.75 29.59 9.03
C ALA A 550 3.19 28.16 9.12
N ASP A 551 1.86 28.04 9.13
CA ASP A 551 1.14 26.76 9.22
C ASP A 551 1.67 25.82 10.35
N PRO A 552 1.61 26.26 11.62
CA PRO A 552 2.19 25.50 12.73
C PRO A 552 1.57 24.11 12.94
N GLU A 553 0.33 23.90 12.52
CA GLU A 553 -0.38 22.61 12.56
C GLU A 553 -0.15 21.76 11.30
N LYS A 554 0.58 22.28 10.30
CA LYS A 554 0.91 21.61 9.03
C LYS A 554 -0.33 21.08 8.31
N TYR A 555 -1.35 21.91 8.18
CA TYR A 555 -2.57 21.60 7.41
C TYR A 555 -2.34 21.77 5.92
N VAL A 556 -1.58 22.78 5.50
CA VAL A 556 -1.36 23.06 4.08
C VAL A 556 -0.36 22.07 3.50
N VAL A 557 -0.73 21.49 2.37
CA VAL A 557 0.16 20.58 1.62
C VAL A 557 1.21 21.42 0.90
N GLN A 558 2.47 21.27 1.26
CA GLN A 558 3.59 22.04 0.71
C GLN A 558 4.68 21.12 0.14
N SER A 559 5.47 21.65 -0.79
CA SER A 559 6.67 20.97 -1.31
C SER A 559 7.88 21.08 -0.38
N ASN A 560 7.86 22.02 0.58
CA ASN A 560 8.96 22.26 1.53
C ASN A 560 8.41 22.76 2.86
N TYR A 561 8.91 22.21 3.96
CA TYR A 561 8.53 22.58 5.34
C TYR A 561 9.73 23.06 6.18
N ASP A 562 10.91 23.28 5.56
CA ASP A 562 12.12 23.69 6.26
C ASP A 562 12.35 25.20 6.27
N ASN A 563 11.51 25.98 5.55
CA ASN A 563 11.66 27.43 5.37
C ASN A 563 10.48 28.24 5.95
N ASP A 564 9.52 27.57 6.58
CA ASP A 564 8.27 28.10 7.07
C ASP A 564 8.34 28.65 8.53
N CYS A 565 9.54 28.80 9.09
CA CYS A 565 9.71 29.37 10.43
C CYS A 565 10.96 30.27 10.53
N ARG A 566 10.92 31.20 11.48
CA ARG A 566 12.07 32.04 11.87
C ARG A 566 12.18 32.09 13.40
N PRO A 567 13.37 31.86 13.97
CA PRO A 567 14.58 31.40 13.29
C PRO A 567 14.36 30.10 12.53
N VAL A 568 15.11 29.90 11.46
CA VAL A 568 14.99 28.68 10.62
C VAL A 568 15.27 27.44 11.47
N ARG A 569 14.34 26.49 11.42
CA ARG A 569 14.47 25.17 12.03
C ARG A 569 14.18 24.13 10.94
N LEU A 570 15.10 23.21 10.78
CA LEU A 570 14.85 22.07 9.87
C LEU A 570 13.71 21.23 10.45
N SER A 571 12.89 20.68 9.59
CA SER A 571 11.85 19.74 10.00
C SER A 571 12.44 18.49 10.65
N THR A 572 11.66 17.81 11.48
CA THR A 572 12.08 16.55 12.12
C THR A 572 12.47 15.51 11.07
N THR A 573 11.78 15.47 9.92
CA THR A 573 12.11 14.59 8.81
C THR A 573 13.47 14.91 8.21
N THR A 574 13.77 16.18 7.95
CA THR A 574 15.08 16.60 7.43
C THR A 574 16.19 16.32 8.44
N LEU A 575 15.96 16.58 9.72
CA LEU A 575 16.93 16.29 10.79
C LEU A 575 17.19 14.78 10.90
N LEU A 576 16.15 13.94 10.85
CA LEU A 576 16.26 12.48 10.85
C LEU A 576 17.10 12.01 9.66
N ASN A 577 16.73 12.42 8.46
CA ASN A 577 17.44 12.01 7.23
C ASN A 577 18.91 12.43 7.26
N ASN A 578 19.20 13.66 7.68
CA ASN A 578 20.57 14.16 7.83
C ASN A 578 21.34 13.39 8.91
N GLY A 579 20.69 13.03 10.01
CA GLY A 579 21.25 12.19 11.07
C GLY A 579 21.60 10.79 10.54
N ILE A 580 20.72 10.16 9.78
CA ILE A 580 20.95 8.85 9.15
C ILE A 580 22.11 8.93 8.15
N VAL A 581 22.16 9.96 7.31
CA VAL A 581 23.26 10.16 6.35
C VAL A 581 24.59 10.34 7.08
N ALA A 582 24.65 11.15 8.14
CA ALA A 582 25.83 11.35 8.97
C ALA A 582 26.28 10.05 9.64
N PHE A 583 25.33 9.29 10.21
CA PHE A 583 25.60 7.96 10.80
C PHE A 583 26.22 6.99 9.79
N ASN A 584 25.63 6.87 8.62
CA ASN A 584 26.15 5.99 7.56
C ASN A 584 27.53 6.45 7.05
N ALA A 585 27.82 7.76 7.11
CA ALA A 585 29.14 8.34 6.83
C ALA A 585 30.12 8.23 8.01
N LYS A 586 29.73 7.59 9.13
CA LYS A 586 30.50 7.42 10.38
C LYS A 586 30.87 8.74 11.07
N LYS A 587 30.07 9.79 10.85
CA LYS A 587 30.19 11.10 11.50
C LYS A 587 29.25 11.12 12.72
N LEU A 588 29.62 10.38 13.76
CA LEU A 588 28.74 10.12 14.91
C LEU A 588 28.33 11.41 15.66
N ASP A 589 29.26 12.33 15.93
CA ASP A 589 28.98 13.60 16.60
C ASP A 589 27.94 14.44 15.82
N GLU A 590 28.04 14.46 14.47
CA GLU A 590 27.06 15.13 13.59
C GLU A 590 25.70 14.45 13.65
N ALA A 591 25.67 13.11 13.64
CA ALA A 591 24.46 12.31 13.75
C ALA A 591 23.76 12.52 15.10
N ASP A 592 24.50 12.47 16.23
CA ASP A 592 23.99 12.74 17.59
C ASP A 592 23.36 14.15 17.65
N ALA A 593 24.07 15.17 17.20
CA ALA A 593 23.56 16.55 17.23
C ALA A 593 22.23 16.70 16.43
N LYS A 594 22.13 16.09 15.23
CA LYS A 594 20.92 16.15 14.38
C LYS A 594 19.75 15.39 15.02
N LEU A 595 19.99 14.18 15.51
CA LEU A 595 18.93 13.33 16.07
C LEU A 595 18.47 13.84 17.43
N THR A 596 19.38 14.33 18.28
CA THR A 596 19.02 15.02 19.52
C THR A 596 18.16 16.26 19.25
N ALA A 597 18.47 17.04 18.20
CA ALA A 597 17.64 18.17 17.80
C ALA A 597 16.25 17.71 17.31
N ALA A 598 16.18 16.61 16.57
CA ALA A 598 14.91 16.03 16.10
C ALA A 598 14.05 15.53 17.27
N VAL A 599 14.61 14.76 18.20
CA VAL A 599 13.93 14.29 19.43
C VAL A 599 13.43 15.47 20.27
N LYS A 600 14.21 16.54 20.39
CA LYS A 600 13.76 17.74 21.11
C LYS A 600 12.55 18.42 20.45
N GLN A 601 12.42 18.36 19.12
CA GLN A 601 11.27 18.92 18.41
C GLN A 601 10.04 18.03 18.49
N ASN A 602 10.21 16.71 18.40
CA ASN A 602 9.13 15.72 18.51
C ASN A 602 9.53 14.56 19.43
N PRO A 603 9.40 14.75 20.76
CA PRO A 603 9.86 13.77 21.75
C PRO A 603 8.97 12.52 21.86
N SER A 604 7.94 12.40 21.06
CA SER A 604 7.04 11.24 21.05
C SER A 604 7.22 10.35 19.83
N ASP A 605 8.03 10.75 18.86
CA ASP A 605 8.25 9.96 17.65
C ASP A 605 9.23 8.80 17.94
N PRO A 606 8.75 7.54 17.94
CA PRO A 606 9.58 6.40 18.30
C PRO A 606 10.74 6.17 17.31
N LEU A 607 10.59 6.60 16.06
CA LEU A 607 11.65 6.42 15.06
C LEU A 607 12.87 7.30 15.36
N LEU A 608 12.64 8.51 15.88
CA LEU A 608 13.72 9.41 16.29
C LEU A 608 14.52 8.82 17.47
N HIS A 609 13.81 8.29 18.46
CA HIS A 609 14.41 7.60 19.61
C HIS A 609 15.21 6.35 19.18
N ALA A 610 14.64 5.53 18.29
CA ALA A 610 15.31 4.34 17.79
C ALA A 610 16.62 4.69 17.06
N TRP A 611 16.64 5.72 16.22
CA TRP A 611 17.83 6.17 15.52
C TRP A 611 18.85 6.85 16.45
N LEU A 612 18.40 7.65 17.41
CA LEU A 612 19.31 8.24 18.43
C LEU A 612 19.96 7.14 19.26
N GLY A 613 19.20 6.13 19.70
CA GLY A 613 19.72 4.95 20.40
C GLY A 613 20.81 4.23 19.62
N ARG A 614 20.67 4.09 18.29
CA ARG A 614 21.70 3.50 17.42
C ARG A 614 23.00 4.31 17.38
N VAL A 615 22.88 5.65 17.30
CA VAL A 615 24.05 6.54 17.31
C VAL A 615 24.78 6.45 18.66
N LEU A 616 24.04 6.54 19.75
CA LEU A 616 24.58 6.43 21.11
C LEU A 616 25.25 5.07 21.36
N MET A 617 24.69 3.99 20.81
CA MET A 617 25.31 2.65 20.83
C MET A 617 26.66 2.65 20.09
N ALA A 618 26.72 3.27 18.90
CA ALA A 618 27.95 3.37 18.11
C ALA A 618 29.02 4.24 18.81
N GLU A 619 28.61 5.20 19.63
CA GLU A 619 29.48 6.02 20.51
C GLU A 619 29.87 5.31 21.81
N ASN A 620 29.44 4.08 22.02
CA ASN A 620 29.62 3.31 23.25
C ASN A 620 28.97 3.93 24.50
N ARG A 621 27.95 4.74 24.33
CA ARG A 621 27.13 5.35 25.40
C ARG A 621 25.94 4.44 25.75
N LEU A 622 26.27 3.22 26.23
CA LEU A 622 25.34 2.08 26.29
C LEU A 622 24.07 2.33 27.12
N ASP A 623 24.17 3.04 28.26
CA ASP A 623 22.99 3.26 29.12
C ASP A 623 22.04 4.31 28.52
N GLN A 624 22.58 5.33 27.84
CA GLN A 624 21.77 6.30 27.10
C GLN A 624 21.13 5.66 25.87
N ALA A 625 21.88 4.81 25.15
CA ALA A 625 21.35 4.05 24.02
C ALA A 625 20.19 3.14 24.43
N ALA A 626 20.32 2.46 25.58
CA ALA A 626 19.26 1.61 26.12
C ALA A 626 18.02 2.43 26.52
N HIS A 627 18.21 3.62 27.09
CA HIS A 627 17.09 4.51 27.43
C HIS A 627 16.31 4.95 26.19
N GLU A 628 16.99 5.38 25.14
CA GLU A 628 16.36 5.80 23.88
C GLU A 628 15.65 4.64 23.18
N ALA A 629 16.27 3.45 23.14
CA ALA A 629 15.66 2.25 22.59
C ALA A 629 14.40 1.84 23.38
N ASP A 630 14.43 1.93 24.71
CA ASP A 630 13.28 1.64 25.59
C ASP A 630 12.11 2.60 25.35
N LEU A 631 12.38 3.90 25.15
CA LEU A 631 11.37 4.88 24.76
C LEU A 631 10.71 4.52 23.43
N ALA A 632 11.49 4.09 22.42
CA ALA A 632 10.97 3.66 21.13
C ALA A 632 10.07 2.41 21.26
N ILE A 633 10.48 1.44 22.08
CA ILE A 633 9.73 0.17 22.31
C ILE A 633 8.41 0.42 23.03
N LYS A 634 8.36 1.35 23.99
CA LYS A 634 7.18 1.64 24.83
C LYS A 634 6.15 2.55 24.19
N THR A 635 6.44 3.08 23.02
CA THR A 635 5.48 3.99 22.32
C THR A 635 4.22 3.26 21.89
N ILE A 636 3.05 3.87 22.09
CA ILE A 636 1.74 3.35 21.71
C ILE A 636 1.02 4.36 20.80
N PRO A 637 0.56 3.97 19.59
CA PRO A 637 0.75 2.65 18.98
C PRO A 637 2.22 2.41 18.61
N PRO A 638 2.69 1.15 18.62
CA PRO A 638 4.03 0.83 18.20
C PRO A 638 4.23 1.15 16.71
N LEU A 639 5.48 1.35 16.28
CA LEU A 639 5.87 1.54 14.90
C LEU A 639 6.92 0.47 14.54
N ALA A 640 6.63 -0.42 13.59
CA ALA A 640 7.47 -1.57 13.26
C ALA A 640 8.93 -1.18 12.98
N SER A 641 9.18 -0.15 12.15
CA SER A 641 10.55 0.31 11.86
C SER A 641 11.30 0.81 13.10
N ALA A 642 10.61 1.48 14.04
CA ALA A 642 11.21 1.93 15.29
C ALA A 642 11.53 0.74 16.23
N LEU A 643 10.60 -0.21 16.37
CA LEU A 643 10.81 -1.44 17.14
C LEU A 643 11.99 -2.23 16.62
N THR A 644 12.06 -2.46 15.31
CA THR A 644 13.19 -3.17 14.67
C THR A 644 14.52 -2.57 15.05
N TRP A 645 14.71 -1.26 14.86
CA TRP A 645 15.97 -0.60 15.18
C TRP A 645 16.25 -0.53 16.68
N ALA A 646 15.22 -0.38 17.51
CA ALA A 646 15.36 -0.41 18.97
C ALA A 646 15.78 -1.81 19.46
N HIS A 647 15.16 -2.87 18.97
CA HIS A 647 15.56 -4.25 19.33
C HIS A 647 16.95 -4.62 18.82
N ILE A 648 17.35 -4.15 17.62
CA ILE A 648 18.75 -4.27 17.15
C ILE A 648 19.70 -3.61 18.15
N THR A 649 19.40 -2.37 18.56
CA THR A 649 20.20 -1.62 19.51
C THR A 649 20.30 -2.35 20.86
N MET A 650 19.19 -2.83 21.41
CA MET A 650 19.16 -3.59 22.67
C MET A 650 19.96 -4.90 22.55
N GLY A 651 19.83 -5.61 21.43
CA GLY A 651 20.61 -6.81 21.16
C GLY A 651 22.13 -6.53 21.07
N GLN A 652 22.53 -5.45 20.43
CA GLN A 652 23.92 -5.03 20.34
C GLN A 652 24.48 -4.61 21.71
N ILE A 653 23.67 -3.90 22.52
CA ILE A 653 24.05 -3.57 23.93
C ILE A 653 24.23 -4.83 24.76
N ALA A 654 23.36 -5.82 24.61
CA ALA A 654 23.47 -7.09 25.31
C ALA A 654 24.76 -7.85 24.93
N LEU A 655 25.12 -7.85 23.63
CA LEU A 655 26.40 -8.40 23.17
C LEU A 655 27.60 -7.64 23.78
N ALA A 656 27.58 -6.32 23.80
CA ALA A 656 28.63 -5.49 24.39
C ALA A 656 28.77 -5.72 25.89
N LYS A 657 27.67 -6.01 26.60
CA LYS A 657 27.64 -6.38 28.02
C LYS A 657 27.92 -7.89 28.28
N ASN A 658 28.32 -8.65 27.25
CA ASN A 658 28.61 -10.09 27.34
C ASN A 658 27.41 -10.95 27.79
N ALA A 659 26.18 -10.55 27.39
CA ALA A 659 24.93 -11.24 27.65
C ALA A 659 24.31 -11.78 26.33
N PRO A 660 24.94 -12.77 25.65
CA PRO A 660 24.50 -13.21 24.32
C PRO A 660 23.13 -13.90 24.34
N GLY A 661 22.68 -14.42 25.50
CA GLY A 661 21.33 -14.97 25.65
C GLY A 661 20.24 -13.91 25.45
N ASP A 662 20.39 -12.76 26.11
CA ASP A 662 19.46 -11.63 26.00
C ASP A 662 19.53 -10.99 24.61
N ALA A 663 20.73 -10.99 24.01
CA ALA A 663 20.91 -10.53 22.64
C ALA A 663 20.08 -11.35 21.64
N VAL A 664 20.06 -12.68 21.79
CA VAL A 664 19.26 -13.56 20.89
C VAL A 664 17.79 -13.19 20.92
N ASP A 665 17.21 -12.93 22.09
CA ASP A 665 15.78 -12.64 22.21
C ASP A 665 15.41 -11.31 21.57
N ASN A 666 16.20 -10.24 21.78
CA ASN A 666 16.01 -8.96 21.12
C ASN A 666 16.20 -9.05 19.59
N LEU A 667 17.26 -9.71 19.12
CA LEU A 667 17.58 -9.79 17.70
C LEU A 667 16.60 -10.68 16.92
N ARG A 668 16.02 -11.71 17.55
CA ARG A 668 14.92 -12.48 16.97
C ARG A 668 13.67 -11.63 16.78
N ARG A 669 13.32 -10.79 17.75
CA ARG A 669 12.23 -9.82 17.59
C ARG A 669 12.52 -8.89 16.41
N ALA A 670 13.70 -8.29 16.35
CA ALA A 670 14.10 -7.43 15.26
C ALA A 670 13.97 -8.10 13.87
N VAL A 671 14.35 -9.37 13.73
CA VAL A 671 14.19 -10.12 12.46
C VAL A 671 12.72 -10.36 12.11
N LEU A 672 11.85 -10.53 13.11
CA LEU A 672 10.40 -10.73 12.89
C LEU A 672 9.67 -9.42 12.55
N GLU A 673 10.12 -8.29 13.13
CA GLU A 673 9.45 -6.98 13.01
C GLU A 673 9.92 -6.18 11.79
N THR A 674 10.97 -6.64 11.11
CA THR A 674 11.63 -5.83 10.08
C THR A 674 10.82 -5.70 8.80
N THR A 675 10.74 -4.46 8.32
CA THR A 675 10.17 -4.09 7.02
C THR A 675 11.21 -3.50 6.06
N GLU A 676 12.48 -3.40 6.52
CA GLU A 676 13.56 -2.72 5.82
C GLU A 676 14.76 -3.65 5.62
N GLU A 677 15.24 -3.80 4.38
CA GLU A 677 16.41 -4.65 4.07
C GLU A 677 17.65 -4.31 4.91
N PRO A 678 18.05 -3.03 5.12
CA PRO A 678 19.24 -2.73 5.92
C PRO A 678 19.11 -3.14 7.40
N ALA A 679 17.90 -3.05 7.95
CA ALA A 679 17.62 -3.50 9.30
C ALA A 679 17.67 -5.03 9.38
N GLU A 680 17.08 -5.72 8.42
CA GLU A 680 17.09 -7.18 8.35
C GLU A 680 18.53 -7.75 8.25
N PHE A 681 19.37 -7.17 7.40
CA PHE A 681 20.79 -7.53 7.33
C PHE A 681 21.49 -7.37 8.68
N THR A 682 21.29 -6.20 9.31
CA THR A 682 21.96 -5.90 10.59
C THR A 682 21.48 -6.84 11.71
N ALA A 683 20.17 -7.10 11.77
CA ALA A 683 19.57 -7.97 12.78
C ALA A 683 20.05 -9.43 12.60
N ARG A 684 20.04 -9.95 11.37
CA ARG A 684 20.44 -11.34 11.07
C ARG A 684 21.91 -11.58 11.35
N ASP A 685 22.79 -10.67 10.93
CA ASP A 685 24.23 -10.80 11.20
C ASP A 685 24.53 -10.82 12.71
N ALA A 686 23.93 -9.87 13.46
CA ALA A 686 24.06 -9.83 14.90
C ALA A 686 23.44 -11.07 15.58
N LEU A 687 22.30 -11.58 15.08
CA LEU A 687 21.62 -12.77 15.61
C LEU A 687 22.47 -14.03 15.43
N ILE A 688 23.06 -14.23 14.26
CA ILE A 688 23.98 -15.36 14.00
C ILE A 688 25.12 -15.35 15.01
N ASN A 689 25.72 -14.18 15.25
CA ASN A 689 26.78 -14.02 16.24
C ASN A 689 26.30 -14.33 17.67
N ALA A 690 25.15 -13.78 18.07
CA ALA A 690 24.56 -14.01 19.39
C ALA A 690 24.21 -15.50 19.62
N GLU A 691 23.62 -16.19 18.63
CA GLU A 691 23.29 -17.62 18.71
C GLU A 691 24.55 -18.50 18.81
N LYS A 692 25.61 -18.15 18.08
CA LYS A 692 26.93 -18.82 18.22
C LYS A 692 27.52 -18.66 19.62
N LEU A 693 27.55 -17.44 20.15
CA LEU A 693 28.10 -17.13 21.46
C LEU A 693 27.29 -17.73 22.63
N SER A 694 25.99 -17.80 22.48
CA SER A 694 25.10 -18.38 23.50
C SER A 694 24.92 -19.88 23.40
N GLY A 695 25.46 -20.54 22.35
CA GLY A 695 25.22 -21.96 22.09
C GLY A 695 23.79 -22.31 21.65
N LYS A 696 22.98 -21.30 21.28
CA LYS A 696 21.58 -21.46 20.83
C LYS A 696 21.47 -21.74 19.32
N LEU A 697 22.57 -21.73 18.56
CA LEU A 697 22.55 -22.01 17.13
C LEU A 697 22.08 -23.45 16.88
N GLN A 698 21.00 -23.61 16.16
CA GLN A 698 20.41 -24.91 15.88
C GLN A 698 21.21 -25.67 14.80
N PRO A 699 21.37 -27.01 14.93
CA PRO A 699 22.01 -27.82 13.90
C PRO A 699 21.16 -27.82 12.61
N VAL A 700 21.83 -27.69 11.48
CA VAL A 700 21.15 -27.72 10.16
C VAL A 700 20.80 -29.15 9.79
N ASP A 701 19.59 -29.36 9.31
CA ASP A 701 19.09 -30.65 8.82
C ASP A 701 20.04 -31.24 7.75
N PRO A 702 20.43 -32.52 7.85
CA PRO A 702 21.31 -33.17 6.88
C PRO A 702 20.80 -33.12 5.43
N SER A 703 19.47 -33.19 5.23
CA SER A 703 18.84 -33.10 3.89
C SER A 703 19.06 -31.75 3.25
N ILE A 704 18.99 -30.65 4.04
CA ILE A 704 19.26 -29.29 3.61
C ILE A 704 20.73 -29.11 3.24
N LYS A 705 21.68 -29.67 4.04
CA LYS A 705 23.10 -29.65 3.72
C LYS A 705 23.40 -30.39 2.41
N ALA A 706 22.76 -31.53 2.20
CA ALA A 706 22.91 -32.31 0.98
C ALA A 706 22.38 -31.51 -0.23
N PHE A 707 21.19 -30.87 -0.09
CA PHE A 707 20.66 -30.00 -1.11
C PHE A 707 21.62 -28.86 -1.47
N MET A 708 22.15 -28.13 -0.48
CA MET A 708 23.05 -26.99 -0.74
C MET A 708 24.38 -27.45 -1.40
N THR A 709 24.91 -28.61 -1.02
CA THR A 709 26.08 -29.19 -1.68
C THR A 709 25.82 -29.49 -3.15
N GLN A 710 24.63 -30.04 -3.46
CA GLN A 710 24.22 -30.31 -4.84
C GLN A 710 23.95 -29.02 -5.61
N PHE A 711 23.33 -28.02 -4.98
CA PHE A 711 23.08 -26.71 -5.54
C PHE A 711 24.38 -26.02 -5.95
N ASP A 712 25.40 -26.03 -5.07
CA ASP A 712 26.74 -25.49 -5.37
C ASP A 712 27.37 -26.16 -6.58
N ALA A 713 27.22 -27.47 -6.71
CA ALA A 713 27.69 -28.20 -7.86
C ALA A 713 27.00 -27.82 -9.16
N VAL A 714 25.65 -27.59 -9.10
CA VAL A 714 24.86 -27.16 -10.26
C VAL A 714 25.22 -25.73 -10.67
N VAL A 715 25.43 -24.81 -9.73
CA VAL A 715 25.79 -23.40 -10.04
C VAL A 715 27.16 -23.32 -10.73
N ARG A 716 28.11 -24.20 -10.40
CA ARG A 716 29.44 -24.27 -11.05
C ARG A 716 29.38 -24.82 -12.47
N GLN A 717 28.42 -25.69 -12.78
CA GLN A 717 28.24 -26.27 -14.10
C GLN A 717 26.75 -26.27 -14.50
N PRO A 718 26.17 -25.08 -14.71
CA PRO A 718 24.74 -24.95 -14.90
C PRO A 718 24.29 -25.44 -16.29
N SER A 719 23.16 -26.10 -16.31
CA SER A 719 22.36 -26.28 -17.53
C SER A 719 20.91 -26.00 -17.12
N SER A 720 20.06 -25.64 -18.07
CA SER A 720 18.67 -25.27 -17.79
C SER A 720 17.96 -26.36 -16.97
N ASP A 721 18.07 -27.62 -17.37
CA ASP A 721 17.43 -28.75 -16.70
C ASP A 721 17.96 -28.96 -15.27
N LYS A 722 19.28 -28.86 -15.08
CA LYS A 722 19.88 -29.01 -13.75
C LYS A 722 19.49 -27.87 -12.82
N VAL A 723 19.51 -26.61 -13.31
CA VAL A 723 19.15 -25.45 -12.51
C VAL A 723 17.67 -25.54 -12.10
N PHE A 724 16.76 -25.77 -13.05
CA PHE A 724 15.33 -25.84 -12.75
C PHE A 724 14.87 -27.17 -12.13
N SER A 725 15.74 -28.13 -11.91
CA SER A 725 15.49 -29.24 -10.98
C SER A 725 15.70 -28.86 -9.51
N MET A 726 16.42 -27.76 -9.24
CA MET A 726 16.72 -27.28 -7.88
C MET A 726 16.16 -25.89 -7.58
N VAL A 727 15.94 -25.07 -8.59
CA VAL A 727 15.40 -23.73 -8.49
C VAL A 727 13.94 -23.73 -9.01
N MET A 728 13.04 -23.22 -8.21
CA MET A 728 11.63 -23.19 -8.58
C MET A 728 11.40 -22.18 -9.71
N LYS A 729 11.13 -22.68 -10.91
CA LYS A 729 10.97 -21.86 -12.11
C LYS A 729 9.81 -20.86 -12.01
N SER A 730 8.76 -21.21 -11.29
CA SER A 730 7.59 -20.35 -11.11
C SER A 730 7.83 -19.12 -10.24
N THR A 731 8.88 -19.12 -9.42
CA THR A 731 9.24 -18.01 -8.52
C THR A 731 10.57 -17.35 -8.85
N LEU A 732 11.52 -18.12 -9.39
CA LEU A 732 12.91 -17.69 -9.63
C LEU A 732 13.36 -17.96 -11.07
N LYS A 733 12.48 -17.79 -12.06
CA LYS A 733 12.82 -18.03 -13.48
C LYS A 733 14.01 -17.20 -13.92
N ARG A 734 13.96 -15.88 -13.70
CA ARG A 734 15.04 -14.96 -14.12
C ARG A 734 16.36 -15.25 -13.42
N PHE A 735 16.29 -15.57 -12.13
CA PHE A 735 17.47 -15.95 -11.35
C PHE A 735 18.11 -17.22 -11.91
N GLY A 736 17.33 -18.26 -12.19
CA GLY A 736 17.81 -19.49 -12.78
C GLY A 736 18.36 -19.31 -14.21
N GLU A 737 17.69 -18.51 -15.04
CA GLU A 737 18.18 -18.16 -16.38
C GLU A 737 19.52 -17.39 -16.31
N SER A 738 19.64 -16.47 -15.35
CA SER A 738 20.90 -15.72 -15.12
C SER A 738 22.07 -16.64 -14.75
N MET A 739 21.84 -17.66 -13.94
CA MET A 739 22.86 -18.66 -13.60
C MET A 739 23.34 -19.44 -14.83
N VAL A 740 22.42 -19.81 -15.71
CA VAL A 740 22.75 -20.53 -16.95
C VAL A 740 23.52 -19.66 -17.94
N LEU A 741 23.12 -18.38 -18.04
CA LEU A 741 23.74 -17.44 -18.99
C LEU A 741 25.10 -16.91 -18.50
N ASN A 742 25.27 -16.82 -17.18
CA ASN A 742 26.49 -16.27 -16.55
C ASN A 742 27.02 -17.27 -15.51
N PRO A 743 27.58 -18.39 -15.94
CA PRO A 743 28.11 -19.38 -15.00
C PRO A 743 29.29 -18.82 -14.19
N ALA A 744 29.28 -19.08 -12.91
CA ALA A 744 30.38 -18.71 -12.03
C ALA A 744 31.58 -19.62 -12.25
N GLU A 745 32.80 -19.09 -12.30
CA GLU A 745 34.05 -19.85 -12.41
C GLU A 745 34.31 -20.66 -11.14
N ALA A 746 33.96 -20.09 -9.99
CA ALA A 746 33.89 -20.77 -8.71
C ALA A 746 32.69 -20.26 -7.92
N TRP A 747 32.04 -21.17 -7.21
CA TRP A 747 30.91 -20.88 -6.34
C TRP A 747 30.91 -21.81 -5.14
N SER A 748 30.66 -21.25 -3.97
CA SER A 748 30.41 -22.04 -2.76
C SER A 748 29.52 -21.28 -1.80
N THR A 749 28.65 -22.00 -1.08
CA THR A 749 27.83 -21.46 -0.02
C THR A 749 28.18 -22.13 1.31
N GLU A 750 28.07 -21.34 2.39
CA GLU A 750 28.21 -21.83 3.77
C GLU A 750 26.94 -21.42 4.53
N ILE A 751 26.22 -22.41 5.06
CA ILE A 751 25.03 -22.16 5.87
C ILE A 751 25.47 -21.63 7.23
N GLN A 752 25.11 -20.39 7.54
CA GLN A 752 25.39 -19.73 8.80
C GLN A 752 24.32 -20.02 9.86
N ARG A 753 23.06 -20.10 9.41
CA ARG A 753 21.88 -20.32 10.25
C ARG A 753 20.75 -20.90 9.40
N ALA A 754 19.91 -21.73 10.01
CA ALA A 754 18.68 -22.22 9.39
C ALA A 754 17.51 -21.97 10.34
N GLU A 755 16.39 -21.50 9.81
CA GLU A 755 15.16 -21.25 10.55
C GLU A 755 13.95 -21.82 9.78
N ARG A 756 13.18 -22.67 10.46
CA ARG A 756 11.94 -23.19 9.87
C ARG A 756 10.88 -22.08 9.86
N ILE A 757 10.38 -21.78 8.66
CA ILE A 757 9.30 -20.79 8.47
C ILE A 757 7.93 -21.42 8.74
N ASP A 758 7.69 -22.60 8.13
CA ASP A 758 6.45 -23.37 8.29
C ASP A 758 6.69 -24.87 8.00
N ALA A 759 5.63 -25.63 7.78
CA ALA A 759 5.72 -27.06 7.51
C ALA A 759 6.57 -27.39 6.24
N HIS A 760 6.58 -26.49 5.28
CA HIS A 760 7.19 -26.70 3.95
C HIS A 760 8.40 -25.80 3.68
N ARG A 761 8.60 -24.70 4.42
CA ARG A 761 9.63 -23.71 4.11
C ARG A 761 10.66 -23.55 5.23
N VAL A 762 11.90 -23.35 4.80
CA VAL A 762 13.05 -23.05 5.68
C VAL A 762 13.80 -21.84 5.10
N ALA A 763 14.13 -20.86 5.96
CA ALA A 763 15.04 -19.77 5.63
C ALA A 763 16.46 -20.16 6.01
N LEU A 764 17.41 -19.96 5.09
CA LEU A 764 18.84 -20.19 5.31
C LEU A 764 19.59 -18.87 5.18
N ASP A 765 20.24 -18.46 6.24
CA ASP A 765 21.26 -17.41 6.17
C ASP A 765 22.55 -18.06 5.63
N VAL A 766 22.99 -17.63 4.44
CA VAL A 766 24.15 -18.22 3.77
C VAL A 766 25.23 -17.18 3.50
N ALA A 767 26.48 -17.55 3.74
CA ALA A 767 27.63 -16.83 3.21
C ALA A 767 27.96 -17.38 1.83
N ILE A 768 28.27 -16.51 0.89
CA ILE A 768 28.52 -16.84 -0.52
C ILE A 768 29.93 -16.41 -0.88
N LYS A 769 30.66 -17.28 -1.57
CA LYS A 769 31.93 -16.96 -2.25
C LYS A 769 31.78 -17.28 -3.72
N VAL A 770 32.06 -16.32 -4.58
CA VAL A 770 31.93 -16.45 -6.04
C VAL A 770 33.13 -15.85 -6.73
N ARG A 771 33.63 -16.52 -7.78
CA ARG A 771 34.58 -15.95 -8.75
C ARG A 771 33.88 -15.81 -10.08
N SER A 772 33.92 -14.59 -10.63
CA SER A 772 33.41 -14.29 -11.96
C SER A 772 34.34 -13.31 -12.64
N LYS A 773 34.75 -13.61 -13.88
CA LYS A 773 35.66 -12.79 -14.68
C LYS A 773 36.96 -12.43 -13.91
N ASP A 774 37.63 -13.43 -13.32
CA ASP A 774 38.84 -13.30 -12.52
C ASP A 774 38.73 -12.46 -11.24
N THR A 775 37.52 -12.08 -10.83
CA THR A 775 37.25 -11.32 -9.60
C THR A 775 36.67 -12.25 -8.52
N ASP A 776 37.36 -12.34 -7.39
CA ASP A 776 36.82 -12.99 -6.19
C ASP A 776 35.92 -12.03 -5.44
N GLN A 777 34.71 -12.46 -5.22
CA GLN A 777 33.67 -11.71 -4.48
C GLN A 777 33.13 -12.57 -3.33
N SER A 778 32.69 -11.94 -2.30
CA SER A 778 32.00 -12.59 -1.18
C SER A 778 30.78 -11.81 -0.73
N GLY A 779 29.84 -12.49 -0.11
CA GLY A 779 28.63 -11.84 0.35
C GLY A 779 27.71 -12.77 1.13
N THR A 780 26.50 -12.35 1.30
CA THR A 780 25.47 -13.08 2.04
C THR A 780 24.14 -13.06 1.27
N ALA A 781 23.30 -14.04 1.58
CA ALA A 781 21.89 -14.05 1.12
C ALA A 781 21.02 -14.78 2.13
N VAL A 782 19.71 -14.60 2.02
CA VAL A 782 18.72 -15.46 2.66
C VAL A 782 18.05 -16.30 1.58
N PHE A 783 18.28 -17.60 1.61
CA PHE A 783 17.67 -18.58 0.71
C PHE A 783 16.43 -19.15 1.38
N ILE A 784 15.29 -19.05 0.72
CA ILE A 784 14.06 -19.73 1.14
C ILE A 784 13.96 -21.04 0.36
N LEU A 785 14.00 -22.15 1.08
CA LEU A 785 13.80 -23.47 0.50
C LEU A 785 12.34 -23.91 0.76
N TYR A 786 11.73 -24.48 -0.26
CA TYR A 786 10.41 -25.12 -0.22
C TYR A 786 10.55 -26.63 -0.40
N GLN A 787 9.83 -27.40 0.42
CA GLN A 787 9.82 -28.87 0.36
C GLN A 787 8.52 -29.38 -0.25
N SER A 788 8.60 -30.08 -1.36
CA SER A 788 7.47 -30.76 -1.99
C SER A 788 7.80 -32.23 -2.24
N GLY A 789 6.93 -33.13 -1.81
CA GLY A 789 7.15 -34.56 -1.99
C GLY A 789 8.46 -35.11 -1.39
N GLY A 790 9.00 -34.45 -0.34
CA GLY A 790 10.27 -34.82 0.30
C GLY A 790 11.53 -34.20 -0.35
N ALA A 791 11.41 -33.57 -1.52
CA ALA A 791 12.51 -32.89 -2.21
C ALA A 791 12.51 -31.39 -1.90
N TRP A 792 13.72 -30.81 -1.69
CA TRP A 792 13.92 -29.39 -1.52
C TRP A 792 14.09 -28.69 -2.88
N MET A 793 13.56 -27.47 -2.98
CA MET A 793 13.80 -26.53 -4.09
C MET A 793 14.05 -25.14 -3.53
N LEU A 794 14.89 -24.36 -4.19
CA LEU A 794 15.07 -22.95 -3.91
C LEU A 794 13.83 -22.19 -4.43
N GLU A 795 13.02 -21.65 -3.52
CA GLU A 795 11.79 -20.93 -3.83
C GLU A 795 12.03 -19.42 -3.96
N ASN A 796 12.87 -18.86 -3.08
CA ASN A 796 13.11 -17.42 -3.07
C ASN A 796 14.56 -17.11 -2.63
N VAL A 797 15.05 -15.97 -3.10
CA VAL A 797 16.36 -15.41 -2.70
C VAL A 797 16.13 -13.98 -2.24
N ARG A 798 16.37 -13.73 -0.97
CA ARG A 798 16.24 -12.42 -0.33
C ARG A 798 17.61 -11.93 0.11
N LEU A 799 17.75 -10.62 0.29
CA LEU A 799 18.95 -10.01 0.83
C LEU A 799 20.24 -10.48 0.14
N PHE A 800 20.19 -10.60 -1.20
CA PHE A 800 21.37 -11.02 -1.96
C PHE A 800 22.34 -9.83 -2.10
N SER A 801 23.48 -9.92 -1.42
CA SER A 801 24.53 -8.90 -1.46
C SER A 801 25.90 -9.57 -1.64
N VAL A 802 26.47 -9.44 -2.82
CA VAL A 802 27.81 -9.95 -3.17
C VAL A 802 28.66 -8.79 -3.68
N LYS A 803 29.84 -8.59 -3.10
CA LYS A 803 30.74 -7.47 -3.39
C LYS A 803 32.15 -7.96 -3.66
#